data_fce0d5033ec60f922733ae5c1595e131
#
_entry.id   fce0d5033ec60f922733ae5c1595e131
#
_cell.length_a   1.000
_cell.length_b   1.000
_cell.length_c   1.000
_cell.angle_alpha   90.00
_cell.angle_beta   90.00
_cell.angle_gamma   90.00
#
_symmetry.space_group_name_H-M   'P 1'
#
loop_
_entity.id
_entity.type
_entity.pdbx_description
1 polymer ?
#
loop_
_entity_poly.entity_id
_entity_poly.type
_entity_poly.pdbx_seq_one_letter_code
_entity_poly.pdbx_strand_id
1 'polypeptide(L)'
;MPCFSYIVMLEWQCDKNREDLLVEKKLKKYTLPVIAAILTVFALSMTGLYAGSADNPGETFLSLCKKEMTGIGIDKLVVLIAIIALYMKCWRNFCRSCKWITHLIAAMFSVFMLIGMSFSVQGNWSFFTAGRNQILIALLTWAGFFFLFDIVISLLYAYGEKHPFLHSRNIKKFPEFMEKHYLLVAFLLILAGWLPYILIFWPGSVPYDGFRQLNMFAGNQRFTNKHPWELSLIMGALMTIGNVISDNWGIFMVVGVLALIYAVCYATVCYKLKSWGAPRWFNICCIAFFSLVPVFGAYSQTIIKDGSFSALFSLFMVIYVECCIPTLRKKSGQSLRQQLTVLFLVGFGMCITRNNGLYMVLPAFILLFFFLGKKRRLYAVGMVILVTVGYMGLQKEVAPRLYIGNFPSRVFFSIPMQQTARYLKEYPDDVTKEEAKAIDGVLKYDEIADLYNPELSDPVKATYRGGHITMAKLKRYFNAWFSMFLRHPGVYIEATLHNSYGYYYPFYNCTAQSSYRFYTVNEPLIEESDYHQIFSAETRNQLKRYADLWSQIPGLAQICNAGTYTWIVILLLGYLIYRKRWKGILVLAAPALNVAICIASPVNGLLRYAFPLMACMPAVIFWGLAYAEKAIDEKRTDEK
;
A
#
# COMPACT_ATOMS: atom_id res chain seq x y z
N MET A 1 8.14 1.11 30.99
CA MET A 1 7.48 2.38 31.29
C MET A 1 8.30 3.39 32.10
N PRO A 2 9.38 3.07 32.83
CA PRO A 2 10.19 4.10 33.52
C PRO A 2 11.00 5.02 32.60
N CYS A 3 11.43 4.58 31.42
CA CYS A 3 12.23 5.42 30.50
C CYS A 3 11.44 6.55 29.83
N PHE A 4 10.13 6.41 29.65
CA PHE A 4 9.28 7.48 29.09
C PHE A 4 9.06 8.63 30.10
N SER A 5 8.97 8.30 31.41
CA SER A 5 8.90 9.30 32.49
C SER A 5 10.17 10.15 32.60
N TYR A 6 11.34 9.57 32.27
CA TYR A 6 12.61 10.29 32.41
C TYR A 6 12.77 11.42 31.39
N ILE A 7 12.24 11.27 30.19
CA ILE A 7 12.24 12.33 29.15
C ILE A 7 11.22 13.43 29.49
N VAL A 8 10.10 13.08 30.07
CA VAL A 8 9.04 14.03 30.49
C VAL A 8 9.36 14.70 31.84
N MET A 9 10.06 14.01 32.76
CA MET A 9 10.50 14.60 34.05
C MET A 9 11.63 15.64 33.92
N LEU A 10 12.35 15.67 32.81
CA LEU A 10 13.43 16.65 32.58
C LEU A 10 12.91 18.05 32.20
N GLU A 11 11.64 18.21 31.97
CA GLU A 11 11.02 19.54 31.76
C GLU A 11 10.53 20.20 33.05
N TRP A 12 10.53 19.51 34.19
CA TRP A 12 9.81 19.95 35.42
C TRP A 12 10.72 20.23 36.63
N GLN A 13 12.03 20.42 36.49
CA GLN A 13 12.87 20.88 37.60
C GLN A 13 13.66 22.14 37.26
N CYS A 14 12.99 23.27 37.36
CA CYS A 14 13.59 24.58 37.54
C CYS A 14 13.99 24.75 39.02
N ASP A 15 15.21 24.34 39.40
CA ASP A 15 16.01 24.84 40.52
C ASP A 15 17.17 23.87 40.84
N LYS A 16 18.21 23.93 40.04
CA LYS A 16 19.47 23.31 40.36
C LYS A 16 20.64 24.22 40.00
N ASN A 17 21.67 24.18 40.84
CA ASN A 17 22.89 24.99 40.78
C ASN A 17 23.48 25.06 39.34
N ARG A 18 24.13 26.18 39.04
CA ARG A 18 24.72 26.51 37.73
C ARG A 18 25.70 25.45 37.18
N GLU A 19 26.33 24.66 38.06
CA GLU A 19 27.21 23.54 37.68
C GLU A 19 26.43 22.33 37.17
N ASP A 20 25.32 21.96 37.82
CA ASP A 20 24.43 20.88 37.35
C ASP A 20 23.83 21.19 35.99
N LEU A 21 23.48 22.45 35.74
CA LEU A 21 22.99 22.92 34.44
C LEU A 21 24.07 22.85 33.35
N LEU A 22 25.34 23.04 33.67
CA LEU A 22 26.46 22.92 32.73
C LEU A 22 26.78 21.45 32.39
N VAL A 23 26.69 20.56 33.38
CA VAL A 23 26.85 19.11 33.22
C VAL A 23 25.71 18.55 32.39
N GLU A 24 24.49 18.92 32.69
CA GLU A 24 23.29 18.52 31.92
C GLU A 24 23.33 19.01 30.47
N LYS A 25 23.77 20.25 30.23
CA LYS A 25 23.98 20.78 28.86
C LYS A 25 25.07 20.03 28.10
N LYS A 26 26.17 19.63 28.75
CA LYS A 26 27.23 18.83 28.15
C LYS A 26 26.73 17.41 27.85
N LEU A 27 26.01 16.78 28.78
CA LEU A 27 25.42 15.46 28.62
C LEU A 27 24.48 15.44 27.40
N LYS A 28 23.53 16.37 27.32
CA LYS A 28 22.60 16.49 26.20
C LYS A 28 23.31 16.75 24.86
N LYS A 29 24.43 17.48 24.86
CA LYS A 29 25.15 17.88 23.64
C LYS A 29 26.07 16.80 23.07
N TYR A 30 26.72 16.00 23.92
CA TYR A 30 27.78 15.08 23.49
C TYR A 30 27.44 13.62 23.74
N THR A 31 26.87 13.27 24.89
CA THR A 31 26.65 11.88 25.29
C THR A 31 25.44 11.26 24.60
N LEU A 32 24.31 11.98 24.52
CA LEU A 32 23.09 11.45 23.89
C LEU A 32 23.26 11.15 22.39
N PRO A 33 23.91 12.02 21.56
CA PRO A 33 24.18 11.67 20.17
C PRO A 33 25.03 10.42 20.01
N VAL A 34 26.02 10.21 20.88
CA VAL A 34 26.90 9.03 20.85
C VAL A 34 26.11 7.76 21.20
N ILE A 35 25.32 7.80 22.27
CA ILE A 35 24.46 6.66 22.67
C ILE A 35 23.46 6.33 21.55
N ALA A 36 22.80 7.34 21.00
CA ALA A 36 21.88 7.17 19.87
C ALA A 36 22.56 6.53 18.66
N ALA A 37 23.80 6.96 18.33
CA ALA A 37 24.58 6.40 17.24
C ALA A 37 24.98 4.95 17.49
N ILE A 38 25.40 4.60 18.69
CA ILE A 38 25.73 3.22 19.09
C ILE A 38 24.51 2.33 18.94
N LEU A 39 23.35 2.76 19.46
CA LEU A 39 22.10 2.01 19.35
C LEU A 39 21.64 1.86 17.89
N THR A 40 21.82 2.90 17.08
CA THR A 40 21.49 2.85 15.64
C THR A 40 22.37 1.83 14.91
N VAL A 41 23.69 1.84 15.16
CA VAL A 41 24.61 0.85 14.55
C VAL A 41 24.30 -0.56 15.04
N PHE A 42 23.98 -0.71 16.32
CA PHE A 42 23.51 -1.98 16.87
C PHE A 42 22.29 -2.48 16.10
N ALA A 43 21.25 -1.66 15.96
CA ALA A 43 20.03 -2.03 15.22
C ALA A 43 20.29 -2.38 13.75
N LEU A 44 21.11 -1.59 13.06
CA LEU A 44 21.50 -1.84 11.65
C LEU A 44 22.36 -3.10 11.49
N SER A 45 23.03 -3.55 12.55
CA SER A 45 23.89 -4.74 12.55
C SER A 45 23.11 -6.03 12.86
N MET A 46 21.86 -5.94 13.30
CA MET A 46 20.98 -7.08 13.57
C MET A 46 20.43 -7.68 12.27
N THR A 47 21.26 -8.34 11.49
CA THR A 47 20.87 -8.93 10.20
C THR A 47 20.41 -10.38 10.32
N GLY A 48 20.81 -11.09 11.38
CA GLY A 48 20.56 -12.51 11.56
C GLY A 48 19.31 -12.83 12.38
N LEU A 49 18.79 -11.90 13.18
CA LEU A 49 17.66 -12.08 14.12
C LEU A 49 17.53 -13.52 14.67
N TYR A 50 18.62 -14.02 15.22
CA TYR A 50 18.60 -15.35 15.81
C TYR A 50 17.78 -15.31 17.11
N ALA A 51 16.61 -15.89 17.07
CA ALA A 51 15.91 -16.24 18.30
C ALA A 51 16.61 -17.47 18.88
N GLY A 52 17.31 -17.27 20.00
CA GLY A 52 17.86 -18.39 20.75
C GLY A 52 16.78 -19.45 20.92
N SER A 53 17.08 -20.72 20.62
CA SER A 53 16.10 -21.76 20.85
C SER A 53 15.78 -21.79 22.34
N ALA A 54 14.51 -21.99 22.69
CA ALA A 54 14.10 -22.25 24.06
C ALA A 54 14.83 -23.45 24.70
N ASP A 55 15.50 -24.24 23.85
CA ASP A 55 16.28 -25.43 24.20
C ASP A 55 17.68 -25.14 24.74
N ASN A 56 18.16 -23.87 24.68
CA ASN A 56 19.46 -23.48 25.23
C ASN A 56 19.32 -22.43 26.36
N PRO A 57 18.88 -22.81 27.57
CA PRO A 57 18.69 -21.88 28.69
C PRO A 57 19.98 -21.23 29.22
N GLY A 58 21.16 -21.63 28.71
CA GLY A 58 22.47 -21.09 29.12
C GLY A 58 23.02 -19.99 28.19
N GLU A 59 22.31 -19.53 27.15
CA GLU A 59 22.81 -18.47 26.30
C GLU A 59 22.77 -17.11 27.00
N THR A 60 23.95 -16.53 27.20
CA THR A 60 24.06 -15.19 27.77
C THR A 60 23.68 -14.12 26.73
N PHE A 61 23.24 -12.95 27.23
CA PHE A 61 22.98 -11.79 26.38
C PHE A 61 24.13 -11.49 25.41
N LEU A 62 25.37 -11.59 25.88
CA LEU A 62 26.56 -11.30 25.10
C LEU A 62 26.78 -12.34 23.97
N SER A 63 26.50 -13.63 24.24
CA SER A 63 26.62 -14.70 23.21
C SER A 63 25.56 -14.55 22.13
N LEU A 64 24.33 -14.15 22.49
CA LEU A 64 23.26 -13.86 21.54
C LEU A 64 23.62 -12.66 20.67
N CYS A 65 24.07 -11.54 21.26
CA CYS A 65 24.54 -10.38 20.51
C CYS A 65 25.67 -10.76 19.52
N LYS A 66 26.62 -11.59 19.96
CA LYS A 66 27.73 -12.03 19.12
C LYS A 66 27.27 -12.92 17.94
N LYS A 67 26.26 -13.76 18.13
CA LYS A 67 25.66 -14.57 17.07
C LYS A 67 24.90 -13.71 16.05
N GLU A 68 24.12 -12.74 16.52
CA GLU A 68 23.31 -11.89 15.67
C GLU A 68 24.09 -10.79 14.97
N MET A 69 25.14 -10.29 15.61
CA MET A 69 26.08 -9.33 15.04
C MET A 69 27.20 -10.00 14.24
N THR A 70 26.87 -10.93 13.35
CA THR A 70 27.87 -11.62 12.54
C THR A 70 28.77 -10.63 11.81
N GLY A 71 30.07 -10.72 12.05
CA GLY A 71 31.09 -9.92 11.38
C GLY A 71 31.16 -8.47 11.85
N ILE A 72 31.51 -8.23 13.15
CA ILE A 72 32.00 -6.91 13.55
C ILE A 72 33.39 -6.73 12.92
N GLY A 73 33.38 -6.19 11.70
CA GLY A 73 34.59 -5.84 10.98
C GLY A 73 34.93 -4.35 11.09
N ILE A 74 36.07 -3.96 10.51
CA ILE A 74 36.48 -2.56 10.41
C ILE A 74 35.42 -1.69 9.73
N ASP A 75 34.65 -2.24 8.80
CA ASP A 75 33.55 -1.61 8.12
C ASP A 75 32.49 -1.05 9.08
N LYS A 76 32.08 -1.83 10.09
CA LYS A 76 31.08 -1.38 11.08
C LYS A 76 31.64 -0.30 12.01
N LEU A 77 32.94 -0.35 12.32
CA LEU A 77 33.60 0.73 13.09
C LEU A 77 33.62 2.04 12.30
N VAL A 78 33.90 1.97 10.99
CA VAL A 78 33.85 3.15 10.11
C VAL A 78 32.42 3.71 10.05
N VAL A 79 31.41 2.84 9.90
CA VAL A 79 30.00 3.25 9.93
C VAL A 79 29.63 3.88 11.27
N LEU A 80 30.10 3.34 12.39
CA LEU A 80 29.85 3.91 13.73
C LEU A 80 30.42 5.33 13.84
N ILE A 81 31.68 5.51 13.45
CA ILE A 81 32.34 6.83 13.50
C ILE A 81 31.58 7.82 12.60
N ALA A 82 31.18 7.39 11.39
CA ALA A 82 30.43 8.23 10.46
C ALA A 82 29.06 8.63 11.04
N ILE A 83 28.33 7.70 11.66
CA ILE A 83 27.01 7.98 12.28
C ILE A 83 27.19 8.88 13.51
N ILE A 84 28.21 8.67 14.36
CA ILE A 84 28.51 9.56 15.48
C ILE A 84 28.75 10.98 14.96
N ALA A 85 29.63 11.15 13.97
CA ALA A 85 29.93 12.46 13.40
C ALA A 85 28.68 13.13 12.79
N LEU A 86 27.85 12.36 12.09
CA LEU A 86 26.59 12.84 11.53
C LEU A 86 25.62 13.28 12.62
N TYR A 87 25.40 12.46 13.66
CA TYR A 87 24.48 12.77 14.76
C TYR A 87 24.96 13.99 15.54
N MET A 88 26.25 14.06 15.87
CA MET A 88 26.85 15.23 16.52
C MET A 88 26.59 16.52 15.72
N LYS A 89 26.76 16.47 14.40
CA LYS A 89 26.50 17.62 13.49
C LYS A 89 25.03 18.01 13.45
N CYS A 90 24.12 17.02 13.40
CA CYS A 90 22.67 17.24 13.21
C CYS A 90 21.91 17.44 14.52
N TRP A 91 22.47 17.05 15.69
CA TRP A 91 21.76 16.94 16.96
C TRP A 91 21.04 18.23 17.37
N ARG A 92 21.72 19.37 17.24
CA ARG A 92 21.14 20.68 17.58
C ARG A 92 19.90 20.99 16.72
N ASN A 93 19.94 20.64 15.45
CA ASN A 93 18.81 20.87 14.54
C ASN A 93 17.68 19.88 14.84
N PHE A 94 18.02 18.63 15.13
CA PHE A 94 17.07 17.61 15.58
C PHE A 94 16.32 18.06 16.83
N CYS A 95 17.00 18.44 17.92
CA CYS A 95 16.36 18.89 19.16
C CYS A 95 15.43 20.10 18.99
N ARG A 96 15.66 20.93 17.95
CA ARG A 96 14.79 22.08 17.66
C ARG A 96 13.59 21.71 16.79
N SER A 97 13.66 20.62 16.08
CA SER A 97 12.70 20.22 15.06
C SER A 97 11.80 19.06 15.49
N CYS A 98 12.23 18.27 16.48
CA CYS A 98 11.45 17.14 16.97
C CYS A 98 10.15 17.61 17.66
N LYS A 99 9.09 16.87 17.42
CA LYS A 99 7.76 17.09 18.00
C LYS A 99 7.16 15.72 18.33
N TRP A 100 6.13 15.69 19.16
CA TRP A 100 5.46 14.45 19.55
C TRP A 100 5.08 13.56 18.35
N ILE A 101 4.70 14.17 17.22
CA ILE A 101 4.32 13.43 16.00
C ILE A 101 5.52 12.74 15.35
N THR A 102 6.73 13.34 15.37
CA THR A 102 7.93 12.70 14.84
C THR A 102 8.32 11.50 15.69
N HIS A 103 8.23 11.63 17.01
CA HIS A 103 8.45 10.52 17.94
C HIS A 103 7.46 9.37 17.73
N LEU A 104 6.17 9.70 17.55
CA LEU A 104 5.15 8.68 17.30
C LEU A 104 5.40 7.90 16.01
N ILE A 105 5.73 8.60 14.92
CA ILE A 105 6.01 7.95 13.63
C ILE A 105 7.30 7.12 13.72
N ALA A 106 8.34 7.65 14.36
CA ALA A 106 9.59 6.93 14.56
C ALA A 106 9.37 5.64 15.36
N ALA A 107 8.61 5.71 16.46
CA ALA A 107 8.25 4.54 17.25
C ALA A 107 7.50 3.49 16.44
N MET A 108 6.52 3.93 15.63
CA MET A 108 5.73 3.05 14.78
C MET A 108 6.59 2.41 13.67
N PHE A 109 7.44 3.17 12.99
CA PHE A 109 8.34 2.62 11.97
C PHE A 109 9.35 1.64 12.56
N SER A 110 9.84 1.90 13.77
CA SER A 110 10.72 0.96 14.48
C SER A 110 10.02 -0.36 14.77
N VAL A 111 8.75 -0.32 15.18
CA VAL A 111 7.92 -1.52 15.35
C VAL A 111 7.73 -2.25 14.03
N PHE A 112 7.43 -1.53 12.93
CA PHE A 112 7.27 -2.13 11.61
C PHE A 112 8.56 -2.79 11.11
N MET A 113 9.71 -2.17 11.36
CA MET A 113 11.01 -2.77 11.04
C MET A 113 11.22 -4.07 11.82
N LEU A 114 11.01 -4.06 13.13
CA LEU A 114 11.21 -5.26 13.93
C LEU A 114 10.27 -6.41 13.55
N ILE A 115 8.98 -6.11 13.39
CA ILE A 115 8.00 -7.11 12.95
C ILE A 115 8.43 -7.67 11.59
N GLY A 116 8.72 -6.78 10.62
CA GLY A 116 9.13 -7.21 9.29
C GLY A 116 10.39 -8.06 9.28
N MET A 117 11.41 -7.66 10.04
CA MET A 117 12.66 -8.43 10.18
C MET A 117 12.40 -9.79 10.84
N SER A 118 11.63 -9.85 11.93
CA SER A 118 11.32 -11.09 12.64
C SER A 118 10.60 -12.09 11.72
N PHE A 119 9.54 -11.66 11.04
CA PHE A 119 8.76 -12.55 10.18
C PHE A 119 9.50 -12.91 8.88
N SER A 120 10.28 -12.00 8.29
CA SER A 120 11.02 -12.30 7.07
C SER A 120 12.20 -13.27 7.29
N VAL A 121 12.81 -13.28 8.48
CA VAL A 121 13.97 -14.12 8.81
C VAL A 121 13.56 -15.38 9.58
N GLN A 122 12.71 -15.24 10.61
CA GLN A 122 12.32 -16.33 11.51
C GLN A 122 11.00 -17.01 11.14
N GLY A 123 10.18 -16.38 10.29
CA GLY A 123 8.83 -16.85 9.98
C GLY A 123 7.84 -16.77 11.16
N ASN A 124 8.23 -16.11 12.25
CA ASN A 124 7.41 -15.98 13.46
C ASN A 124 7.85 -14.76 14.29
N TRP A 125 7.23 -14.53 15.43
CA TRP A 125 7.57 -13.42 16.31
C TRP A 125 8.52 -13.78 17.47
N SER A 126 9.25 -14.89 17.37
CA SER A 126 10.17 -15.36 18.42
C SER A 126 11.23 -14.32 18.82
N PHE A 127 11.58 -13.39 17.92
CA PHE A 127 12.45 -12.26 18.23
C PHE A 127 11.95 -11.39 19.40
N PHE A 128 10.63 -11.38 19.65
CA PHE A 128 10.02 -10.64 20.74
C PHE A 128 9.68 -11.50 21.96
N THR A 129 9.66 -12.83 21.84
CA THR A 129 9.01 -13.72 22.81
C THR A 129 9.89 -14.85 23.32
N ALA A 130 11.02 -15.16 22.65
CA ALA A 130 11.82 -16.36 22.94
C ALA A 130 12.59 -16.33 24.28
N GLY A 131 12.50 -15.27 25.07
CA GLY A 131 13.11 -15.18 26.39
C GLY A 131 13.51 -13.77 26.80
N ARG A 132 13.93 -13.58 28.04
CA ARG A 132 14.27 -12.26 28.59
C ARG A 132 15.41 -11.56 27.84
N ASN A 133 16.46 -12.30 27.51
CA ASN A 133 17.61 -11.75 26.77
C ASN A 133 17.20 -11.32 25.37
N GLN A 134 16.35 -12.10 24.69
CA GLN A 134 15.85 -11.78 23.37
C GLN A 134 14.95 -10.53 23.37
N ILE A 135 14.08 -10.39 24.38
CA ILE A 135 13.27 -9.18 24.56
C ILE A 135 14.17 -7.97 24.77
N LEU A 136 15.26 -8.07 25.54
CA LEU A 136 16.21 -6.98 25.75
C LEU A 136 16.89 -6.58 24.44
N ILE A 137 17.33 -7.56 23.63
CA ILE A 137 17.89 -7.31 22.29
C ILE A 137 16.86 -6.61 21.40
N ALA A 138 15.62 -7.08 21.39
CA ALA A 138 14.54 -6.45 20.62
C ALA A 138 14.30 -5.00 21.05
N LEU A 139 14.30 -4.72 22.35
CA LEU A 139 14.14 -3.35 22.88
C LEU A 139 15.31 -2.44 22.49
N LEU A 140 16.54 -2.92 22.54
CA LEU A 140 17.72 -2.15 22.10
C LEU A 140 17.69 -1.90 20.58
N THR A 141 17.30 -2.90 19.81
CA THR A 141 17.14 -2.78 18.35
C THR A 141 16.03 -1.78 18.02
N TRP A 142 14.89 -1.86 18.71
CA TRP A 142 13.82 -0.88 18.59
C TRP A 142 14.31 0.54 18.90
N ALA A 143 15.03 0.72 19.99
CA ALA A 143 15.57 2.03 20.39
C ALA A 143 16.55 2.58 19.33
N GLY A 144 17.37 1.72 18.76
CA GLY A 144 18.27 2.11 17.66
C GLY A 144 17.55 2.58 16.41
N PHE A 145 16.54 1.85 15.95
CA PHE A 145 15.69 2.29 14.84
C PHE A 145 14.88 3.53 15.20
N PHE A 146 14.41 3.64 16.44
CA PHE A 146 13.69 4.82 16.91
C PHE A 146 14.54 6.10 16.77
N PHE A 147 15.77 6.09 17.26
CA PHE A 147 16.65 7.26 17.09
C PHE A 147 16.95 7.55 15.63
N LEU A 148 17.19 6.53 14.84
CA LEU A 148 17.43 6.70 13.39
C LEU A 148 16.24 7.40 12.71
N PHE A 149 15.05 6.86 12.89
CA PHE A 149 13.85 7.40 12.24
C PHE A 149 13.46 8.76 12.80
N ASP A 150 13.54 8.97 14.11
CA ASP A 150 13.17 10.23 14.72
C ASP A 150 14.07 11.38 14.25
N ILE A 151 15.38 11.16 14.19
CA ILE A 151 16.34 12.14 13.66
C ILE A 151 16.04 12.42 12.18
N VAL A 152 15.89 11.36 11.37
CA VAL A 152 15.64 11.50 9.92
C VAL A 152 14.31 12.22 9.66
N ILE A 153 13.23 11.82 10.31
CA ILE A 153 11.90 12.41 10.10
C ILE A 153 11.86 13.86 10.58
N SER A 154 12.42 14.14 11.75
CA SER A 154 12.47 15.51 12.30
C SER A 154 13.26 16.46 11.40
N LEU A 155 14.41 16.01 10.89
CA LEU A 155 15.21 16.80 9.95
C LEU A 155 14.54 16.95 8.58
N LEU A 156 13.90 15.91 8.10
CA LEU A 156 13.14 15.93 6.84
C LEU A 156 11.99 16.95 6.91
N TYR A 157 11.23 16.94 8.00
CA TYR A 157 10.14 17.90 8.20
C TYR A 157 10.65 19.34 8.36
N ALA A 158 11.74 19.53 9.10
CA ALA A 158 12.38 20.84 9.22
C ALA A 158 12.95 21.34 7.89
N TYR A 159 13.52 20.45 7.09
CA TYR A 159 13.99 20.77 5.74
C TYR A 159 12.83 21.21 4.85
N GLY A 160 11.74 20.46 4.82
CA GLY A 160 10.53 20.83 4.06
C GLY A 160 9.91 22.15 4.54
N GLU A 161 10.02 22.49 5.84
CA GLU A 161 9.56 23.77 6.36
C GLU A 161 10.41 24.96 5.86
N LYS A 162 11.72 24.76 5.72
CA LYS A 162 12.67 25.79 5.26
C LYS A 162 12.74 25.92 3.73
N HIS A 163 12.50 24.83 3.02
CA HIS A 163 12.61 24.74 1.57
C HIS A 163 11.26 24.35 0.96
N PRO A 164 10.38 25.32 0.73
CA PRO A 164 9.07 25.06 0.17
C PRO A 164 9.15 24.32 -1.16
N PHE A 165 8.38 23.24 -1.29
CA PHE A 165 8.36 22.36 -2.45
C PHE A 165 8.01 23.09 -3.75
N LEU A 166 7.02 23.98 -3.71
CA LEU A 166 6.58 24.75 -4.87
C LEU A 166 7.57 25.84 -5.30
N HIS A 167 8.48 26.26 -4.41
CA HIS A 167 9.52 27.25 -4.68
C HIS A 167 10.88 26.60 -4.99
N SER A 168 10.94 25.28 -5.13
CA SER A 168 12.18 24.58 -5.45
C SER A 168 12.74 25.05 -6.80
N ARG A 169 14.08 25.10 -6.92
CA ARG A 169 14.78 25.53 -8.15
C ARG A 169 14.25 24.75 -9.35
N ASN A 170 13.67 25.47 -10.29
CA ASN A 170 13.22 24.89 -11.55
C ASN A 170 14.42 24.60 -12.46
N ILE A 171 14.42 23.40 -13.05
CA ILE A 171 15.23 23.06 -14.22
C ILE A 171 14.86 24.03 -15.36
N LYS A 172 15.71 24.16 -16.39
CA LYS A 172 15.44 24.98 -17.59
C LYS A 172 13.99 24.77 -18.11
N LYS A 173 13.41 25.79 -18.74
CA LYS A 173 12.04 25.72 -19.27
C LYS A 173 11.89 24.52 -20.20
N PHE A 174 10.74 23.87 -20.17
CA PHE A 174 10.42 22.88 -21.19
C PHE A 174 10.44 23.53 -22.58
N PRO A 175 10.78 22.79 -23.65
CA PRO A 175 10.58 23.26 -25.00
C PRO A 175 9.15 23.77 -25.19
N GLU A 176 8.96 24.81 -26.00
CA GLU A 176 7.66 25.46 -26.22
C GLU A 176 6.58 24.46 -26.66
N PHE A 177 6.95 23.55 -27.56
CA PHE A 177 6.06 22.46 -27.99
C PHE A 177 5.58 21.61 -26.82
N MET A 178 6.49 21.25 -25.89
CA MET A 178 6.14 20.45 -24.71
C MET A 178 5.27 21.24 -23.73
N GLU A 179 5.50 22.55 -23.60
CA GLU A 179 4.65 23.40 -22.75
C GLU A 179 3.22 23.48 -23.29
N LYS A 180 3.06 23.63 -24.62
CA LYS A 180 1.76 23.76 -25.30
C LYS A 180 1.00 22.41 -25.35
N HIS A 181 1.70 21.31 -25.61
CA HIS A 181 1.10 19.99 -25.83
C HIS A 181 1.43 18.99 -24.72
N TYR A 182 1.56 19.45 -23.48
CA TYR A 182 2.09 18.64 -22.38
C TYR A 182 1.32 17.33 -22.14
N LEU A 183 -0.01 17.35 -22.21
CA LEU A 183 -0.84 16.15 -22.05
C LEU A 183 -0.49 15.09 -23.10
N LEU A 184 -0.41 15.51 -24.37
CA LEU A 184 -0.06 14.62 -25.48
C LEU A 184 1.36 14.07 -25.34
N VAL A 185 2.32 14.93 -24.99
CA VAL A 185 3.72 14.51 -24.79
C VAL A 185 3.83 13.51 -23.63
N ALA A 186 3.18 13.77 -22.50
CA ALA A 186 3.16 12.83 -21.39
C ALA A 186 2.53 11.49 -21.78
N PHE A 187 1.40 11.52 -22.48
CA PHE A 187 0.72 10.33 -23.00
C PHE A 187 1.64 9.50 -23.92
N LEU A 188 2.29 10.15 -24.89
CA LEU A 188 3.18 9.46 -25.83
C LEU A 188 4.43 8.89 -25.13
N LEU A 189 5.02 9.62 -24.17
CA LEU A 189 6.17 9.13 -23.42
C LEU A 189 5.83 7.94 -22.51
N ILE A 190 4.63 7.94 -21.92
CA ILE A 190 4.15 6.81 -21.11
C ILE A 190 3.95 5.59 -22.01
N LEU A 191 3.26 5.75 -23.15
CA LEU A 191 3.07 4.65 -24.10
C LEU A 191 4.39 4.14 -24.68
N ALA A 192 5.33 5.03 -25.01
CA ALA A 192 6.65 4.63 -25.48
C ALA A 192 7.40 3.76 -24.48
N GLY A 193 7.30 4.08 -23.17
CA GLY A 193 7.87 3.24 -22.11
C GLY A 193 7.20 1.88 -21.96
N TRP A 194 5.91 1.76 -22.32
CA TRP A 194 5.16 0.50 -22.25
C TRP A 194 5.24 -0.32 -23.54
N LEU A 195 5.64 0.30 -24.64
CA LEU A 195 5.68 -0.35 -25.95
C LEU A 195 6.48 -1.66 -25.97
N PRO A 196 7.67 -1.77 -25.33
CA PRO A 196 8.39 -3.06 -25.23
C PRO A 196 7.55 -4.16 -24.56
N TYR A 197 6.78 -3.83 -23.53
CA TYR A 197 5.93 -4.80 -22.83
C TYR A 197 4.76 -5.25 -23.69
N ILE A 198 4.08 -4.30 -24.35
CA ILE A 198 2.93 -4.58 -25.21
C ILE A 198 3.35 -5.41 -26.43
N LEU A 199 4.50 -5.10 -27.05
CA LEU A 199 4.99 -5.82 -28.22
C LEU A 199 5.51 -7.21 -27.88
N ILE A 200 6.41 -7.32 -26.88
CA ILE A 200 7.06 -8.60 -26.55
C ILE A 200 6.06 -9.61 -25.97
N PHE A 201 5.02 -9.15 -25.29
CA PHE A 201 3.95 -10.01 -24.76
C PHE A 201 2.71 -10.04 -25.66
N TRP A 202 2.81 -9.53 -26.90
CA TRP A 202 1.67 -9.57 -27.83
C TRP A 202 1.14 -11.00 -27.99
N PRO A 203 -0.19 -11.21 -27.96
CA PRO A 203 -1.29 -10.25 -27.93
C PRO A 203 -1.64 -9.75 -26.52
N GLY A 204 -0.99 -10.23 -25.48
CA GLY A 204 -1.15 -9.83 -24.10
C GLY A 204 -1.04 -10.98 -23.11
N SER A 205 -0.99 -10.65 -21.83
CA SER A 205 -1.03 -11.61 -20.72
C SER A 205 -2.44 -11.73 -20.18
N VAL A 206 -2.92 -12.97 -20.03
CA VAL A 206 -4.22 -13.27 -19.46
C VAL A 206 -4.04 -14.06 -18.16
N PRO A 207 -3.88 -13.39 -17.00
CA PRO A 207 -3.75 -14.06 -15.72
C PRO A 207 -5.08 -14.66 -15.28
N TYR A 208 -4.99 -15.55 -14.29
CA TYR A 208 -6.07 -16.34 -13.74
C TYR A 208 -7.42 -15.61 -13.55
N ASP A 209 -7.42 -14.37 -13.05
CA ASP A 209 -8.64 -13.57 -12.88
C ASP A 209 -9.19 -13.09 -14.23
N GLY A 210 -8.33 -12.62 -15.13
CA GLY A 210 -8.70 -12.21 -16.49
C GLY A 210 -9.22 -13.39 -17.30
N PHE A 211 -8.54 -14.53 -17.22
CA PHE A 211 -8.98 -15.79 -17.82
C PHE A 211 -10.41 -16.15 -17.38
N ARG A 212 -10.68 -16.13 -16.08
CA ARG A 212 -12.04 -16.39 -15.57
C ARG A 212 -13.08 -15.40 -16.06
N GLN A 213 -12.73 -14.10 -16.12
CA GLN A 213 -13.67 -13.08 -16.58
C GLN A 213 -14.03 -13.26 -18.05
N LEU A 214 -13.06 -13.57 -18.92
CA LEU A 214 -13.31 -13.83 -20.33
C LEU A 214 -14.10 -15.13 -20.55
N ASN A 215 -13.76 -16.20 -19.82
CA ASN A 215 -14.51 -17.48 -19.91
C ASN A 215 -15.94 -17.39 -19.37
N MET A 216 -16.18 -16.56 -18.34
CA MET A 216 -17.56 -16.27 -17.91
C MET A 216 -18.36 -15.56 -19.01
N PHE A 217 -17.74 -14.60 -19.72
CA PHE A 217 -18.37 -13.92 -20.84
C PHE A 217 -18.65 -14.89 -22.02
N ALA A 218 -17.70 -15.76 -22.34
CA ALA A 218 -17.82 -16.76 -23.40
C ALA A 218 -18.83 -17.89 -23.09
N GLY A 219 -19.36 -17.95 -21.86
CA GLY A 219 -20.31 -18.99 -21.45
C GLY A 219 -19.68 -20.30 -20.95
N ASN A 220 -18.33 -20.42 -20.98
CA ASN A 220 -17.60 -21.62 -20.55
C ASN A 220 -17.59 -21.80 -19.02
N GLN A 221 -17.90 -20.75 -18.27
CA GLN A 221 -18.03 -20.77 -16.82
C GLN A 221 -19.29 -20.03 -16.38
N ARG A 222 -19.89 -20.48 -15.28
CA ARG A 222 -21.05 -19.79 -14.70
C ARG A 222 -20.72 -18.32 -14.42
N PHE A 223 -21.51 -17.41 -14.96
CA PHE A 223 -21.34 -15.99 -14.75
C PHE A 223 -21.73 -15.60 -13.31
N THR A 224 -20.78 -15.04 -12.56
CA THR A 224 -20.96 -14.68 -11.16
C THR A 224 -20.36 -13.31 -10.86
N ASN A 225 -20.83 -12.68 -9.77
CA ASN A 225 -20.29 -11.40 -9.29
C ASN A 225 -19.00 -11.54 -8.43
N LYS A 226 -18.28 -12.67 -8.53
CA LYS A 226 -16.95 -12.83 -7.91
C LYS A 226 -15.96 -11.79 -8.39
N HIS A 227 -15.99 -11.53 -9.69
CA HIS A 227 -15.29 -10.42 -10.33
C HIS A 227 -16.32 -9.38 -10.77
N PRO A 228 -15.95 -8.10 -10.97
CA PRO A 228 -16.87 -7.11 -11.51
C PRO A 228 -17.42 -7.59 -12.87
N TRP A 229 -18.68 -7.91 -12.88
CA TRP A 229 -19.34 -8.47 -14.07
C TRP A 229 -19.45 -7.42 -15.18
N GLU A 230 -19.58 -6.15 -14.81
CA GLU A 230 -19.64 -5.01 -15.73
C GLU A 230 -18.36 -4.90 -16.56
N LEU A 231 -17.21 -4.99 -15.88
CA LEU A 231 -15.91 -4.98 -16.57
C LEU A 231 -15.72 -6.25 -17.40
N SER A 232 -16.23 -7.40 -16.95
CA SER A 232 -16.17 -8.65 -17.71
C SER A 232 -16.95 -8.54 -19.02
N LEU A 233 -18.12 -7.88 -19.01
CA LEU A 233 -18.90 -7.61 -20.24
C LEU A 233 -18.15 -6.68 -21.18
N ILE A 234 -17.52 -5.61 -20.68
CA ILE A 234 -16.74 -4.67 -21.49
C ILE A 234 -15.56 -5.39 -22.15
N MET A 235 -14.78 -6.15 -21.38
CA MET A 235 -13.63 -6.91 -21.88
C MET A 235 -14.06 -7.97 -22.91
N GLY A 236 -15.14 -8.69 -22.62
CA GLY A 236 -15.69 -9.69 -23.51
C GLY A 236 -16.19 -9.08 -24.84
N ALA A 237 -16.89 -7.95 -24.79
CA ALA A 237 -17.33 -7.25 -26.00
C ALA A 237 -16.14 -6.78 -26.86
N LEU A 238 -15.09 -6.22 -26.24
CA LEU A 238 -13.86 -5.86 -26.95
C LEU A 238 -13.18 -7.07 -27.59
N MET A 239 -13.11 -8.19 -26.85
CA MET A 239 -12.58 -9.44 -27.37
C MET A 239 -13.37 -9.92 -28.59
N THR A 240 -14.70 -9.90 -28.53
CA THR A 240 -15.56 -10.29 -29.66
C THR A 240 -15.31 -9.44 -30.91
N ILE A 241 -15.12 -8.12 -30.74
CA ILE A 241 -14.79 -7.22 -31.84
C ILE A 241 -13.46 -7.61 -32.50
N GLY A 242 -12.44 -7.89 -31.71
CA GLY A 242 -11.13 -8.30 -32.21
C GLY A 242 -11.12 -9.70 -32.84
N ASN A 243 -11.93 -10.63 -32.31
CA ASN A 243 -12.05 -12.00 -32.84
C ASN A 243 -12.59 -12.06 -34.26
N VAL A 244 -13.21 -10.99 -34.78
CA VAL A 244 -13.58 -10.88 -36.21
C VAL A 244 -12.34 -11.02 -37.08
N ILE A 245 -11.15 -10.64 -36.61
CA ILE A 245 -9.89 -10.75 -37.35
C ILE A 245 -9.19 -12.06 -37.00
N SER A 246 -8.96 -12.31 -35.70
CA SER A 246 -8.41 -13.56 -35.16
C SER A 246 -8.49 -13.54 -33.62
N ASP A 247 -8.28 -14.69 -32.96
CA ASP A 247 -8.26 -14.80 -31.50
C ASP A 247 -7.18 -13.95 -30.85
N ASN A 248 -6.02 -13.86 -31.47
CA ASN A 248 -4.95 -12.96 -31.02
C ASN A 248 -5.39 -11.49 -31.06
N TRP A 249 -6.07 -11.06 -32.10
CA TRP A 249 -6.62 -9.70 -32.18
C TRP A 249 -7.74 -9.47 -31.16
N GLY A 250 -8.49 -10.49 -30.79
CA GLY A 250 -9.47 -10.43 -29.70
C GLY A 250 -8.81 -10.04 -28.39
N ILE A 251 -7.74 -10.73 -28.01
CA ILE A 251 -6.98 -10.40 -26.80
C ILE A 251 -6.32 -9.04 -26.89
N PHE A 252 -5.67 -8.73 -28.03
CA PHE A 252 -4.99 -7.45 -28.23
C PHE A 252 -5.95 -6.26 -28.22
N MET A 253 -7.17 -6.40 -28.70
CA MET A 253 -8.19 -5.34 -28.64
C MET A 253 -8.49 -4.95 -27.18
N VAL A 254 -8.63 -5.93 -26.30
CA VAL A 254 -8.81 -5.67 -24.86
C VAL A 254 -7.59 -4.97 -24.28
N VAL A 255 -6.40 -5.53 -24.49
CA VAL A 255 -5.12 -4.99 -23.98
C VAL A 255 -4.90 -3.56 -24.50
N GLY A 256 -5.02 -3.35 -25.82
CA GLY A 256 -4.78 -2.05 -26.46
C GLY A 256 -5.70 -0.95 -25.94
N VAL A 257 -7.00 -1.24 -25.84
CA VAL A 257 -7.98 -0.26 -25.32
C VAL A 257 -7.70 0.05 -23.84
N LEU A 258 -7.44 -0.96 -23.02
CA LEU A 258 -7.13 -0.75 -21.61
C LEU A 258 -5.81 0.03 -21.42
N ALA A 259 -4.76 -0.30 -22.18
CA ALA A 259 -3.48 0.41 -22.13
C ALA A 259 -3.64 1.89 -22.50
N LEU A 260 -4.42 2.20 -23.54
CA LEU A 260 -4.73 3.59 -23.93
C LEU A 260 -5.46 4.33 -22.81
N ILE A 261 -6.48 3.71 -22.20
CA ILE A 261 -7.22 4.30 -21.07
C ILE A 261 -6.27 4.58 -19.89
N TYR A 262 -5.40 3.62 -19.52
CA TYR A 262 -4.45 3.81 -18.44
C TYR A 262 -3.46 4.95 -18.74
N ALA A 263 -2.92 4.99 -19.95
CA ALA A 263 -2.00 6.05 -20.37
C ALA A 263 -2.66 7.43 -20.33
N VAL A 264 -3.92 7.56 -20.77
CA VAL A 264 -4.69 8.81 -20.67
C VAL A 264 -4.91 9.21 -19.19
N CYS A 265 -5.26 8.28 -18.32
CA CYS A 265 -5.42 8.56 -16.89
C CYS A 265 -4.13 9.09 -16.28
N TYR A 266 -2.99 8.41 -16.47
CA TYR A 266 -1.71 8.80 -15.89
C TYR A 266 -1.15 10.09 -16.52
N ALA A 267 -1.30 10.28 -17.84
CA ALA A 267 -0.94 11.53 -18.50
C ALA A 267 -1.78 12.71 -17.96
N THR A 268 -3.07 12.47 -17.68
CA THR A 268 -3.94 13.49 -17.06
C THR A 268 -3.49 13.82 -15.65
N VAL A 269 -3.04 12.84 -14.85
CA VAL A 269 -2.43 13.09 -13.54
C VAL A 269 -1.21 14.02 -13.69
N CYS A 270 -0.28 13.70 -14.60
CA CYS A 270 0.90 14.53 -14.87
C CYS A 270 0.52 15.95 -15.31
N TYR A 271 -0.46 16.07 -16.19
CA TYR A 271 -0.97 17.37 -16.67
C TYR A 271 -1.58 18.21 -15.52
N LYS A 272 -2.40 17.59 -14.66
CA LYS A 272 -3.00 18.25 -13.51
C LYS A 272 -1.94 18.76 -12.53
N LEU A 273 -0.95 17.93 -12.21
CA LEU A 273 0.16 18.33 -11.34
C LEU A 273 0.93 19.53 -11.90
N LYS A 274 1.22 19.52 -13.22
CA LYS A 274 1.82 20.68 -13.90
C LYS A 274 0.93 21.92 -13.80
N SER A 275 -0.37 21.79 -14.05
CA SER A 275 -1.32 22.91 -14.01
C SER A 275 -1.45 23.51 -12.60
N TRP A 276 -1.26 22.71 -11.56
CA TRP A 276 -1.25 23.16 -10.17
C TRP A 276 0.03 23.90 -9.79
N GLY A 277 1.07 23.85 -10.62
CA GLY A 277 2.34 24.52 -10.41
C GLY A 277 3.41 23.61 -9.80
N ALA A 278 3.32 22.31 -9.99
CA ALA A 278 4.37 21.37 -9.57
C ALA A 278 5.72 21.76 -10.21
N PRO A 279 6.84 21.65 -9.47
CA PRO A 279 8.17 21.90 -10.00
C PRO A 279 8.46 21.02 -11.23
N ARG A 280 9.22 21.51 -12.19
CA ARG A 280 9.51 20.77 -13.44
C ARG A 280 10.19 19.43 -13.20
N TRP A 281 11.16 19.40 -12.26
CA TRP A 281 11.80 18.14 -11.89
C TRP A 281 10.80 17.10 -11.42
N PHE A 282 9.79 17.50 -10.62
CA PHE A 282 8.76 16.61 -10.13
C PHE A 282 7.87 16.11 -11.28
N ASN A 283 7.52 16.98 -12.22
CA ASN A 283 6.77 16.58 -13.41
C ASN A 283 7.53 15.57 -14.28
N ILE A 284 8.85 15.74 -14.45
CA ILE A 284 9.70 14.76 -15.15
C ILE A 284 9.70 13.42 -14.39
N CYS A 285 9.91 13.47 -13.07
CA CYS A 285 9.86 12.27 -12.23
C CYS A 285 8.51 11.55 -12.31
N CYS A 286 7.38 12.27 -12.39
CA CYS A 286 6.05 11.67 -12.55
C CYS A 286 5.90 10.95 -13.90
N ILE A 287 6.34 11.58 -15.00
CA ILE A 287 6.31 10.92 -16.32
C ILE A 287 7.22 9.69 -16.31
N ALA A 288 8.46 9.82 -15.81
CA ALA A 288 9.41 8.71 -15.69
C ALA A 288 8.85 7.57 -14.80
N PHE A 289 8.19 7.90 -13.71
CA PHE A 289 7.55 6.94 -12.83
C PHE A 289 6.49 6.09 -13.55
N PHE A 290 5.56 6.72 -14.28
CA PHE A 290 4.53 5.99 -15.02
C PHE A 290 5.06 5.27 -16.27
N SER A 291 6.13 5.81 -16.89
CA SER A 291 6.71 5.28 -18.12
C SER A 291 7.70 4.14 -17.88
N LEU A 292 8.60 4.28 -16.89
CA LEU A 292 9.78 3.42 -16.75
C LEU A 292 9.64 2.36 -15.65
N VAL A 293 8.82 2.59 -14.62
CA VAL A 293 8.67 1.59 -13.56
C VAL A 293 7.99 0.34 -14.11
N PRO A 294 8.64 -0.85 -14.03
CA PRO A 294 8.23 -2.06 -14.74
C PRO A 294 6.80 -2.51 -14.46
N VAL A 295 6.27 -2.22 -13.26
CA VAL A 295 4.90 -2.58 -12.87
C VAL A 295 3.87 -1.98 -13.83
N PHE A 296 4.02 -0.71 -14.23
CA PHE A 296 3.08 -0.06 -15.14
C PHE A 296 3.11 -0.69 -16.54
N GLY A 297 4.32 -0.94 -17.07
CA GLY A 297 4.46 -1.64 -18.35
C GLY A 297 3.93 -3.07 -18.31
N ALA A 298 4.19 -3.81 -17.23
CA ALA A 298 3.66 -5.16 -17.06
C ALA A 298 2.11 -5.18 -17.00
N TYR A 299 1.50 -4.22 -16.30
CA TYR A 299 0.04 -4.14 -16.20
C TYR A 299 -0.62 -3.58 -17.47
N SER A 300 0.09 -2.79 -18.29
CA SER A 300 -0.45 -2.24 -19.54
C SER A 300 -0.78 -3.32 -20.58
N GLN A 301 -0.04 -4.44 -20.57
CA GLN A 301 -0.23 -5.56 -21.48
C GLN A 301 -1.03 -6.72 -20.85
N THR A 302 -1.62 -6.52 -19.66
CA THR A 302 -2.27 -7.59 -18.89
C THR A 302 -3.77 -7.35 -18.75
N ILE A 303 -4.57 -8.35 -19.11
CA ILE A 303 -6.03 -8.32 -18.90
C ILE A 303 -6.34 -8.61 -17.43
N ILE A 304 -6.47 -7.56 -16.62
CA ILE A 304 -6.79 -7.67 -15.21
C ILE A 304 -7.49 -6.41 -14.67
N LYS A 305 -8.51 -6.61 -13.85
CA LYS A 305 -9.31 -5.54 -13.24
C LYS A 305 -8.49 -4.52 -12.42
N ASP A 306 -7.37 -4.95 -11.83
CA ASP A 306 -6.57 -4.12 -10.94
C ASP A 306 -5.86 -2.96 -11.68
N GLY A 307 -5.49 -3.14 -12.96
CA GLY A 307 -4.94 -2.08 -13.82
C GLY A 307 -5.97 -0.97 -14.03
N SER A 308 -7.19 -1.33 -14.45
CA SER A 308 -8.29 -0.39 -14.67
C SER A 308 -8.64 0.39 -13.41
N PHE A 309 -8.76 -0.31 -12.29
CA PHE A 309 -9.04 0.32 -11.01
C PHE A 309 -7.95 1.30 -10.57
N SER A 310 -6.67 0.94 -10.73
CA SER A 310 -5.54 1.77 -10.32
C SER A 310 -5.42 3.04 -11.16
N ALA A 311 -5.65 2.94 -12.46
CA ALA A 311 -5.67 4.10 -13.36
C ALA A 311 -6.82 5.07 -13.01
N LEU A 312 -8.03 4.54 -12.79
CA LEU A 312 -9.16 5.34 -12.36
C LEU A 312 -8.96 5.94 -10.96
N PHE A 313 -8.36 5.19 -10.01
CA PHE A 313 -8.09 5.71 -8.68
C PHE A 313 -7.10 6.87 -8.70
N SER A 314 -6.05 6.81 -9.54
CA SER A 314 -5.11 7.91 -9.71
C SER A 314 -5.78 9.17 -10.27
N LEU A 315 -6.65 9.00 -11.27
CA LEU A 315 -7.46 10.08 -11.85
C LEU A 315 -8.48 10.63 -10.84
N PHE A 316 -9.15 9.75 -10.09
CA PHE A 316 -10.07 10.11 -9.01
C PHE A 316 -9.39 11.02 -7.99
N MET A 317 -8.17 10.69 -7.56
CA MET A 317 -7.45 11.45 -6.54
C MET A 317 -7.15 12.88 -7.00
N VAL A 318 -6.71 13.11 -8.24
CA VAL A 318 -6.44 14.48 -8.72
C VAL A 318 -7.73 15.31 -8.84
N ILE A 319 -8.82 14.70 -9.32
CA ILE A 319 -10.11 15.39 -9.43
C ILE A 319 -10.70 15.65 -8.03
N TYR A 320 -10.57 14.71 -7.11
CA TYR A 320 -11.00 14.85 -5.72
C TYR A 320 -10.30 16.03 -5.02
N VAL A 321 -8.98 16.14 -5.20
CA VAL A 321 -8.19 17.28 -4.70
C VAL A 321 -8.70 18.60 -5.28
N GLU A 322 -9.02 18.67 -6.57
CA GLU A 322 -9.58 19.90 -7.18
C GLU A 322 -10.98 20.24 -6.65
N CYS A 323 -11.79 19.23 -6.34
CA CYS A 323 -13.08 19.46 -5.68
C CYS A 323 -12.92 20.01 -4.27
N CYS A 324 -11.92 19.54 -3.54
CA CYS A 324 -11.64 20.00 -2.17
C CYS A 324 -11.03 21.41 -2.13
N ILE A 325 -10.24 21.81 -3.16
CA ILE A 325 -9.44 23.04 -3.14
C ILE A 325 -9.81 23.99 -4.29
N PRO A 326 -10.55 25.06 -3.98
CA PRO A 326 -11.00 26.03 -4.99
C PRO A 326 -9.86 26.66 -5.81
N THR A 327 -8.70 26.93 -5.20
CA THR A 327 -7.55 27.54 -5.88
C THR A 327 -6.95 26.64 -6.95
N LEU A 328 -6.86 25.33 -6.72
CA LEU A 328 -6.39 24.37 -7.72
C LEU A 328 -7.41 24.19 -8.85
N ARG A 329 -8.69 24.14 -8.51
CA ARG A 329 -9.77 24.08 -9.49
C ARG A 329 -9.77 25.30 -10.43
N LYS A 330 -9.59 26.50 -9.89
CA LYS A 330 -9.49 27.73 -10.71
C LYS A 330 -8.31 27.68 -11.69
N LYS A 331 -7.16 27.15 -11.26
CA LYS A 331 -6.00 26.95 -12.14
C LYS A 331 -6.30 25.98 -13.31
N SER A 332 -7.18 25.00 -13.09
CA SER A 332 -7.61 24.08 -14.15
C SER A 332 -8.70 24.65 -15.08
N GLY A 333 -9.20 25.85 -14.82
CA GLY A 333 -10.23 26.52 -15.66
C GLY A 333 -11.61 25.85 -15.65
N GLN A 334 -11.88 24.96 -14.68
CA GLN A 334 -13.12 24.19 -14.65
C GLN A 334 -14.06 24.63 -13.53
N SER A 335 -15.36 24.54 -13.79
CA SER A 335 -16.39 24.82 -12.77
C SER A 335 -16.47 23.67 -11.75
N LEU A 336 -16.93 23.97 -10.54
CA LEU A 336 -17.15 22.94 -9.52
C LEU A 336 -18.13 21.86 -9.99
N ARG A 337 -19.19 22.25 -10.69
CA ARG A 337 -20.21 21.32 -11.19
C ARG A 337 -19.59 20.31 -12.16
N GLN A 338 -18.79 20.76 -13.11
CA GLN A 338 -18.08 19.89 -14.04
C GLN A 338 -17.16 18.92 -13.29
N GLN A 339 -16.37 19.42 -12.33
CA GLN A 339 -15.47 18.57 -11.55
C GLN A 339 -16.22 17.52 -10.72
N LEU A 340 -17.32 17.88 -10.08
CA LEU A 340 -18.14 16.92 -9.32
C LEU A 340 -18.77 15.87 -10.23
N THR A 341 -19.23 16.25 -11.44
CA THR A 341 -19.74 15.30 -12.42
C THR A 341 -18.66 14.33 -12.86
N VAL A 342 -17.46 14.81 -13.20
CA VAL A 342 -16.34 13.93 -13.59
C VAL A 342 -15.89 13.06 -12.41
N LEU A 343 -15.82 13.61 -11.19
CA LEU A 343 -15.50 12.87 -9.99
C LEU A 343 -16.50 11.72 -9.74
N PHE A 344 -17.80 12.00 -9.93
CA PHE A 344 -18.84 10.99 -9.81
C PHE A 344 -18.67 9.88 -10.85
N LEU A 345 -18.48 10.24 -12.13
CA LEU A 345 -18.31 9.26 -13.22
C LEU A 345 -17.06 8.38 -13.01
N VAL A 346 -15.94 8.98 -12.63
CA VAL A 346 -14.71 8.23 -12.33
C VAL A 346 -14.88 7.35 -11.10
N GLY A 347 -15.51 7.87 -10.04
CA GLY A 347 -15.82 7.11 -8.82
C GLY A 347 -16.76 5.94 -9.09
N PHE A 348 -17.80 6.15 -9.90
CA PHE A 348 -18.69 5.07 -10.32
C PHE A 348 -17.95 4.04 -11.17
N GLY A 349 -17.09 4.49 -12.10
CA GLY A 349 -16.18 3.64 -12.86
C GLY A 349 -15.29 2.77 -11.95
N MET A 350 -14.79 3.31 -10.84
CA MET A 350 -14.05 2.53 -9.84
C MET A 350 -14.93 1.42 -9.21
N CYS A 351 -16.20 1.70 -8.93
CA CYS A 351 -17.10 0.70 -8.35
C CYS A 351 -17.36 -0.47 -9.31
N ILE A 352 -17.50 -0.20 -10.61
CA ILE A 352 -17.75 -1.24 -11.63
C ILE A 352 -16.48 -1.95 -12.11
N THR A 353 -15.29 -1.43 -11.80
CA THR A 353 -14.01 -2.09 -12.14
C THR A 353 -13.46 -2.96 -11.00
N ARG A 354 -13.89 -2.74 -9.76
CA ARG A 354 -13.47 -3.55 -8.61
C ARG A 354 -14.53 -3.53 -7.52
N ASN A 355 -14.94 -4.69 -7.02
CA ASN A 355 -15.97 -4.83 -5.99
C ASN A 355 -15.68 -4.00 -4.72
N ASN A 356 -14.41 -3.76 -4.42
CA ASN A 356 -13.98 -2.94 -3.28
C ASN A 356 -14.00 -1.42 -3.58
N GLY A 357 -14.33 -0.99 -4.78
CA GLY A 357 -14.33 0.42 -5.19
C GLY A 357 -15.24 1.28 -4.33
N LEU A 358 -16.42 0.76 -4.00
CA LEU A 358 -17.39 1.47 -3.16
C LEU A 358 -16.82 1.84 -1.78
N TYR A 359 -15.98 0.97 -1.19
CA TYR A 359 -15.36 1.23 0.12
C TYR A 359 -14.36 2.39 0.12
N MET A 360 -13.85 2.78 -1.04
CA MET A 360 -12.98 3.96 -1.18
C MET A 360 -13.75 5.20 -1.63
N VAL A 361 -14.67 5.04 -2.57
CA VAL A 361 -15.43 6.13 -3.18
C VAL A 361 -16.43 6.73 -2.18
N LEU A 362 -17.15 5.89 -1.45
CA LEU A 362 -18.18 6.34 -0.51
C LEU A 362 -17.62 7.21 0.62
N PRO A 363 -16.57 6.80 1.36
CA PRO A 363 -15.95 7.67 2.36
C PRO A 363 -15.40 8.97 1.76
N ALA A 364 -14.80 8.94 0.57
CA ALA A 364 -14.32 10.15 -0.09
C ALA A 364 -15.45 11.14 -0.39
N PHE A 365 -16.60 10.67 -0.87
CA PHE A 365 -17.78 11.54 -1.10
C PHE A 365 -18.37 12.06 0.20
N ILE A 366 -18.40 11.25 1.27
CA ILE A 366 -18.81 11.72 2.60
C ILE A 366 -17.87 12.83 3.09
N LEU A 367 -16.54 12.62 2.98
CA LEU A 367 -15.56 13.60 3.43
C LEU A 367 -15.56 14.89 2.60
N LEU A 368 -15.96 14.83 1.33
CA LEU A 368 -16.14 16.01 0.48
C LEU A 368 -17.11 17.04 1.09
N PHE A 369 -18.08 16.57 1.88
CA PHE A 369 -19.02 17.43 2.61
C PHE A 369 -18.31 18.50 3.48
N PHE A 370 -17.15 18.20 4.03
CA PHE A 370 -16.39 19.13 4.88
C PHE A 370 -15.62 20.20 4.10
N PHE A 371 -15.45 20.01 2.78
CA PHE A 371 -14.76 20.96 1.91
C PHE A 371 -15.71 21.88 1.17
N LEU A 372 -16.95 21.47 0.97
CA LEU A 372 -17.94 22.23 0.24
C LEU A 372 -18.65 23.27 1.13
N GLY A 373 -18.92 24.46 0.58
CA GLY A 373 -19.72 25.49 1.24
C GLY A 373 -21.14 25.01 1.54
N LYS A 374 -21.81 25.62 2.54
CA LYS A 374 -23.12 25.18 3.07
C LYS A 374 -24.17 24.86 1.98
N LYS A 375 -24.34 25.74 0.98
CA LYS A 375 -25.29 25.54 -0.13
C LYS A 375 -24.90 24.37 -1.07
N ARG A 376 -23.61 24.03 -1.14
CA ARG A 376 -23.06 23.00 -2.07
C ARG A 376 -22.90 21.63 -1.41
N ARG A 377 -23.10 21.49 -0.12
CA ARG A 377 -23.02 20.20 0.62
C ARG A 377 -24.04 19.18 0.12
N LEU A 378 -25.18 19.63 -0.40
CA LEU A 378 -26.16 18.75 -1.03
C LEU A 378 -25.61 17.97 -2.21
N TYR A 379 -24.63 18.51 -2.95
CA TYR A 379 -23.96 17.74 -4.00
C TYR A 379 -23.21 16.51 -3.45
N ALA A 380 -22.50 16.65 -2.33
CA ALA A 380 -21.83 15.50 -1.70
C ALA A 380 -22.85 14.45 -1.24
N VAL A 381 -23.94 14.86 -0.61
CA VAL A 381 -25.03 13.96 -0.21
C VAL A 381 -25.65 13.28 -1.44
N GLY A 382 -25.94 14.06 -2.49
CA GLY A 382 -26.47 13.51 -3.76
C GLY A 382 -25.52 12.49 -4.39
N MET A 383 -24.23 12.74 -4.39
CA MET A 383 -23.23 11.80 -4.92
C MET A 383 -23.17 10.50 -4.10
N VAL A 384 -23.26 10.58 -2.76
CA VAL A 384 -23.34 9.40 -1.87
C VAL A 384 -24.59 8.58 -2.20
N ILE A 385 -25.75 9.22 -2.31
CA ILE A 385 -27.00 8.53 -2.65
C ILE A 385 -26.91 7.91 -4.04
N LEU A 386 -26.50 8.67 -5.05
CA LEU A 386 -26.45 8.21 -6.44
C LEU A 386 -25.47 7.07 -6.64
N VAL A 387 -24.26 7.12 -6.03
CA VAL A 387 -23.31 6.01 -6.17
C VAL A 387 -23.80 4.76 -5.44
N THR A 388 -24.41 4.92 -4.26
CA THR A 388 -24.93 3.79 -3.50
C THR A 388 -26.14 3.14 -4.20
N VAL A 389 -27.13 3.94 -4.54
CA VAL A 389 -28.36 3.45 -5.22
C VAL A 389 -28.02 2.90 -6.60
N GLY A 390 -27.18 3.61 -7.37
CA GLY A 390 -26.78 3.17 -8.71
C GLY A 390 -26.02 1.84 -8.67
N TYR A 391 -24.99 1.73 -7.81
CA TYR A 391 -24.22 0.49 -7.69
C TYR A 391 -25.06 -0.66 -7.10
N MET A 392 -25.85 -0.40 -6.06
CA MET A 392 -26.75 -1.44 -5.50
C MET A 392 -27.84 -1.85 -6.49
N GLY A 393 -28.36 -0.91 -7.29
CA GLY A 393 -29.30 -1.20 -8.37
C GLY A 393 -28.69 -2.14 -9.42
N LEU A 394 -27.43 -1.89 -9.84
CA LEU A 394 -26.73 -2.81 -10.73
C LEU A 394 -26.61 -4.21 -10.13
N GLN A 395 -26.20 -4.32 -8.86
CA GLN A 395 -25.96 -5.62 -8.23
C GLN A 395 -27.25 -6.38 -7.85
N LYS A 396 -28.32 -5.68 -7.47
CA LYS A 396 -29.56 -6.32 -6.96
C LYS A 396 -30.66 -6.46 -8.00
N GLU A 397 -30.72 -5.52 -8.97
CA GLU A 397 -31.80 -5.51 -9.96
C GLU A 397 -31.33 -5.95 -11.37
N VAL A 398 -30.14 -5.47 -11.82
CA VAL A 398 -29.66 -5.76 -13.16
C VAL A 398 -28.95 -7.11 -13.22
N ALA A 399 -28.04 -7.40 -12.29
CA ALA A 399 -27.28 -8.64 -12.30
C ALA A 399 -28.18 -9.91 -12.28
N PRO A 400 -29.23 -10.00 -11.43
CA PRO A 400 -30.13 -11.17 -11.47
C PRO A 400 -30.88 -11.31 -12.79
N ARG A 401 -31.29 -10.20 -13.43
CA ARG A 401 -31.97 -10.24 -14.74
C ARG A 401 -31.05 -10.73 -15.87
N LEU A 402 -29.74 -10.56 -15.70
CA LEU A 402 -28.71 -11.08 -16.60
C LEU A 402 -28.22 -12.48 -16.16
N TYR A 403 -28.93 -13.15 -15.26
CA TYR A 403 -28.58 -14.47 -14.71
C TYR A 403 -27.18 -14.53 -14.08
N ILE A 404 -26.67 -13.39 -13.56
CA ILE A 404 -25.39 -13.31 -12.88
C ILE A 404 -25.55 -13.82 -11.44
N GLY A 405 -24.91 -14.94 -11.15
CA GLY A 405 -24.99 -15.59 -9.84
C GLY A 405 -24.25 -14.82 -8.74
N ASN A 406 -24.83 -14.80 -7.55
CA ASN A 406 -24.14 -14.26 -6.38
C ASN A 406 -22.99 -15.18 -5.96
N PHE A 407 -21.86 -14.56 -5.64
CA PHE A 407 -20.71 -15.25 -5.08
C PHE A 407 -20.70 -15.09 -3.55
N PRO A 408 -20.47 -16.18 -2.79
CA PRO A 408 -20.43 -16.10 -1.33
C PRO A 408 -19.42 -15.08 -0.81
N SER A 409 -19.79 -14.32 0.21
CA SER A 409 -19.01 -13.23 0.79
C SER A 409 -17.81 -13.70 1.66
N ARG A 410 -17.25 -14.90 1.39
CA ARG A 410 -16.12 -15.48 2.14
C ARG A 410 -14.87 -14.58 2.19
N VAL A 411 -14.77 -13.59 1.28
CA VAL A 411 -13.64 -12.66 1.20
C VAL A 411 -13.51 -11.82 2.47
N PHE A 412 -14.63 -11.49 3.14
CA PHE A 412 -14.64 -10.70 4.37
C PHE A 412 -14.08 -11.44 5.60
N PHE A 413 -13.96 -12.76 5.52
CA PHE A 413 -13.57 -13.60 6.65
C PHE A 413 -12.13 -14.12 6.54
N SER A 414 -11.29 -13.55 5.67
CA SER A 414 -9.90 -14.00 5.47
C SER A 414 -9.12 -14.03 6.80
N ILE A 415 -9.18 -12.94 7.59
CA ILE A 415 -8.46 -12.84 8.86
C ILE A 415 -8.98 -13.87 9.88
N PRO A 416 -10.29 -13.93 10.23
CA PRO A 416 -10.77 -14.94 11.18
C PRO A 416 -10.47 -16.37 10.75
N MET A 417 -10.54 -16.68 9.46
CA MET A 417 -10.25 -18.02 8.94
C MET A 417 -8.77 -18.40 9.11
N GLN A 418 -7.85 -17.47 8.81
CA GLN A 418 -6.41 -17.67 9.03
C GLN A 418 -6.07 -17.87 10.51
N GLN A 419 -6.68 -17.06 11.37
CA GLN A 419 -6.50 -17.16 12.82
C GLN A 419 -6.99 -18.50 13.35
N THR A 420 -8.16 -18.96 12.89
CA THR A 420 -8.71 -20.30 13.24
C THR A 420 -7.77 -21.41 12.77
N ALA A 421 -7.32 -21.37 11.51
CA ALA A 421 -6.45 -22.40 10.96
C ALA A 421 -5.10 -22.49 11.72
N ARG A 422 -4.51 -21.34 12.05
CA ARG A 422 -3.29 -21.30 12.87
C ARG A 422 -3.53 -21.87 14.27
N TYR A 423 -4.65 -21.52 14.90
CA TYR A 423 -4.99 -22.03 16.22
C TYR A 423 -5.08 -23.56 16.22
N LEU A 424 -5.79 -24.14 15.26
CA LEU A 424 -5.87 -25.60 15.14
C LEU A 424 -4.52 -26.27 14.88
N LYS A 425 -3.62 -25.58 14.19
CA LYS A 425 -2.27 -26.07 13.92
C LYS A 425 -1.38 -26.05 15.16
N GLU A 426 -1.49 -25.03 16.01
CA GLU A 426 -0.60 -24.84 17.17
C GLU A 426 -1.17 -25.47 18.45
N TYR A 427 -2.49 -25.51 18.59
CA TYR A 427 -3.22 -25.97 19.78
C TYR A 427 -4.36 -26.93 19.44
N PRO A 428 -4.10 -28.06 18.74
CA PRO A 428 -5.15 -28.98 18.32
C PRO A 428 -5.92 -29.59 19.49
N ASP A 429 -5.24 -29.88 20.60
CA ASP A 429 -5.82 -30.55 21.78
C ASP A 429 -6.63 -29.59 22.68
N ASP A 430 -6.52 -28.26 22.47
CA ASP A 430 -7.25 -27.26 23.25
C ASP A 430 -8.64 -26.96 22.67
N VAL A 431 -8.97 -27.51 21.50
CA VAL A 431 -10.25 -27.28 20.81
C VAL A 431 -11.32 -28.21 21.34
N THR A 432 -12.39 -27.66 21.91
CA THR A 432 -13.52 -28.45 22.40
C THR A 432 -14.32 -29.07 21.25
N LYS A 433 -15.07 -30.15 21.53
CA LYS A 433 -15.93 -30.81 20.53
C LYS A 433 -17.00 -29.86 19.96
N GLU A 434 -17.52 -28.96 20.79
CA GLU A 434 -18.49 -27.94 20.41
C GLU A 434 -17.89 -26.91 19.46
N GLU A 435 -16.65 -26.46 19.73
CA GLU A 435 -15.91 -25.55 18.87
C GLU A 435 -15.54 -26.19 17.54
N ALA A 436 -15.06 -27.44 17.56
CA ALA A 436 -14.79 -28.20 16.33
C ALA A 436 -16.05 -28.31 15.45
N LYS A 437 -17.20 -28.64 16.03
CA LYS A 437 -18.48 -28.69 15.31
C LYS A 437 -18.93 -27.33 14.79
N ALA A 438 -18.65 -26.25 15.55
CA ALA A 438 -18.99 -24.89 15.12
C ALA A 438 -18.11 -24.45 13.95
N ILE A 439 -16.83 -24.75 13.98
CA ILE A 439 -15.87 -24.49 12.89
C ILE A 439 -16.24 -25.31 11.65
N ASP A 440 -16.54 -26.63 11.82
CA ASP A 440 -16.92 -27.50 10.70
C ASP A 440 -18.25 -27.07 10.04
N GLY A 441 -19.10 -26.35 10.76
CA GLY A 441 -20.28 -25.71 10.18
C GLY A 441 -20.00 -24.65 9.12
N VAL A 442 -18.78 -24.09 9.08
CA VAL A 442 -18.37 -22.97 8.20
C VAL A 442 -17.17 -23.31 7.33
N LEU A 443 -16.17 -24.00 7.89
CA LEU A 443 -14.93 -24.41 7.24
C LEU A 443 -14.81 -25.94 7.35
N LYS A 444 -14.01 -26.56 6.52
CA LYS A 444 -13.70 -27.99 6.69
C LYS A 444 -12.66 -28.17 7.79
N TYR A 445 -13.12 -28.51 8.99
CA TYR A 445 -12.31 -28.59 10.21
C TYR A 445 -11.04 -29.43 10.04
N ASP A 446 -11.18 -30.62 9.45
CA ASP A 446 -10.07 -31.59 9.31
C ASP A 446 -8.99 -31.17 8.30
N GLU A 447 -9.27 -30.20 7.41
CA GLU A 447 -8.35 -29.79 6.35
C GLU A 447 -7.62 -28.47 6.67
N ILE A 448 -8.21 -27.57 7.47
CA ILE A 448 -7.74 -26.18 7.56
C ILE A 448 -6.39 -26.01 8.25
N ALA A 449 -6.02 -26.88 9.19
CA ALA A 449 -4.73 -26.83 9.88
C ALA A 449 -3.57 -27.14 8.93
N ASP A 450 -3.73 -28.14 8.05
CA ASP A 450 -2.73 -28.54 7.06
C ASP A 450 -2.63 -27.53 5.92
N LEU A 451 -3.75 -26.90 5.55
CA LEU A 451 -3.81 -25.89 4.51
C LEU A 451 -3.34 -24.51 4.99
N TYR A 452 -3.03 -24.35 6.28
CA TYR A 452 -2.56 -23.09 6.81
C TYR A 452 -1.23 -22.67 6.20
N ASN A 453 -1.25 -21.56 5.46
CA ASN A 453 -0.07 -20.85 4.98
C ASN A 453 -0.08 -19.44 5.59
N PRO A 454 0.95 -19.05 6.36
CA PRO A 454 0.95 -17.77 7.07
C PRO A 454 0.88 -16.54 6.13
N GLU A 455 1.37 -16.66 4.90
CA GLU A 455 1.40 -15.56 3.93
C GLU A 455 0.25 -15.59 2.91
N LEU A 456 -0.54 -16.66 2.89
CA LEU A 456 -1.59 -16.87 1.88
C LEU A 456 -2.83 -17.50 2.50
N SER A 457 -3.93 -16.74 2.62
CA SER A 457 -5.17 -17.25 3.20
C SER A 457 -6.08 -17.99 2.20
N ASP A 458 -5.77 -17.99 0.92
CA ASP A 458 -6.61 -18.57 -0.11
C ASP A 458 -6.84 -20.10 0.04
N PRO A 459 -5.85 -20.93 0.43
CA PRO A 459 -6.08 -22.36 0.68
C PRO A 459 -7.11 -22.61 1.80
N VAL A 460 -6.97 -21.90 2.93
CA VAL A 460 -7.94 -22.00 4.04
C VAL A 460 -9.32 -21.53 3.61
N LYS A 461 -9.42 -20.40 2.90
CA LYS A 461 -10.69 -19.89 2.37
C LYS A 461 -11.36 -20.82 1.36
N ALA A 462 -10.59 -21.65 0.67
CA ALA A 462 -11.16 -22.63 -0.27
C ALA A 462 -12.02 -23.68 0.44
N THR A 463 -11.80 -23.92 1.73
CA THR A 463 -12.58 -24.86 2.55
C THR A 463 -13.94 -24.31 3.00
N TYR A 464 -14.24 -23.03 2.70
CA TYR A 464 -15.52 -22.39 3.08
C TYR A 464 -16.72 -23.08 2.44
N ARG A 465 -17.66 -23.54 3.26
CA ARG A 465 -18.80 -24.41 2.84
C ARG A 465 -19.91 -23.69 2.04
N GLY A 466 -19.75 -22.38 1.76
CA GLY A 466 -20.59 -21.65 0.80
C GLY A 466 -22.07 -21.56 1.15
N GLY A 467 -22.96 -21.93 0.20
CA GLY A 467 -24.41 -21.74 0.28
C GLY A 467 -25.12 -22.48 1.40
N HIS A 468 -24.44 -23.36 2.16
CA HIS A 468 -25.01 -24.10 3.30
C HIS A 468 -24.81 -23.36 4.64
N ILE A 469 -24.30 -22.13 4.64
CA ILE A 469 -24.00 -21.37 5.85
C ILE A 469 -25.17 -20.45 6.19
N THR A 470 -25.77 -20.69 7.34
CA THR A 470 -26.82 -19.85 7.93
C THR A 470 -26.20 -18.82 8.91
N MET A 471 -26.93 -17.75 9.21
CA MET A 471 -26.52 -16.79 10.25
C MET A 471 -26.31 -17.45 11.62
N ALA A 472 -27.08 -18.50 11.93
CA ALA A 472 -26.90 -19.26 13.16
C ALA A 472 -25.58 -20.03 13.17
N LYS A 473 -25.14 -20.59 12.03
CA LYS A 473 -23.83 -21.24 11.90
C LYS A 473 -22.69 -20.23 12.04
N LEU A 474 -22.80 -19.06 11.38
CA LEU A 474 -21.82 -17.99 11.52
C LEU A 474 -21.71 -17.51 12.96
N LYS A 475 -22.81 -17.29 13.64
CA LYS A 475 -22.80 -16.88 15.05
C LYS A 475 -22.08 -17.90 15.94
N ARG A 476 -22.35 -19.21 15.75
CA ARG A 476 -21.64 -20.28 16.48
C ARG A 476 -20.15 -20.29 16.19
N TYR A 477 -19.76 -20.14 14.92
CA TYR A 477 -18.36 -20.03 14.52
C TYR A 477 -17.66 -18.85 15.18
N PHE A 478 -18.26 -17.64 15.16
CA PHE A 478 -17.64 -16.48 15.79
C PHE A 478 -17.61 -16.56 17.31
N ASN A 479 -18.54 -17.25 17.95
CA ASN A 479 -18.48 -17.54 19.38
C ASN A 479 -17.29 -18.46 19.70
N ALA A 480 -17.10 -19.55 18.95
CA ALA A 480 -15.97 -20.45 19.07
C ALA A 480 -14.65 -19.71 18.81
N TRP A 481 -14.58 -18.92 17.72
CA TRP A 481 -13.43 -18.08 17.37
C TRP A 481 -13.06 -17.14 18.50
N PHE A 482 -14.03 -16.47 19.13
CA PHE A 482 -13.77 -15.55 20.23
C PHE A 482 -13.36 -16.26 21.53
N SER A 483 -13.95 -17.42 21.81
CA SER A 483 -13.56 -18.26 22.96
C SER A 483 -12.10 -18.71 22.85
N MET A 484 -11.69 -19.21 21.67
CA MET A 484 -10.30 -19.58 21.38
C MET A 484 -9.34 -18.37 21.45
N PHE A 485 -9.78 -17.20 20.97
CA PHE A 485 -8.99 -15.96 21.10
C PHE A 485 -8.70 -15.61 22.56
N LEU A 486 -9.68 -15.74 23.45
CA LEU A 486 -9.48 -15.43 24.87
C LEU A 486 -8.48 -16.38 25.57
N ARG A 487 -8.37 -17.63 25.11
CA ARG A 487 -7.37 -18.58 25.62
C ARG A 487 -5.96 -18.30 25.10
N HIS A 488 -5.81 -18.08 23.78
CA HIS A 488 -4.52 -17.86 23.14
C HIS A 488 -4.52 -16.64 22.21
N PRO A 489 -4.60 -15.40 22.74
CA PRO A 489 -4.66 -14.18 21.92
C PRO A 489 -3.40 -13.98 21.07
N GLY A 490 -2.25 -14.50 21.52
CA GLY A 490 -0.98 -14.42 20.80
C GLY A 490 -1.04 -15.03 19.41
N VAL A 491 -1.68 -16.20 19.27
CA VAL A 491 -1.84 -16.90 17.97
C VAL A 491 -2.57 -16.03 16.94
N TYR A 492 -3.61 -15.33 17.40
CA TYR A 492 -4.43 -14.46 16.53
C TYR A 492 -3.67 -13.23 16.06
N ILE A 493 -2.92 -12.61 16.99
CA ILE A 493 -2.09 -11.45 16.68
C ILE A 493 -1.01 -11.86 15.68
N GLU A 494 -0.31 -12.95 15.96
CA GLU A 494 0.77 -13.45 15.11
C GLU A 494 0.26 -13.87 13.72
N ALA A 495 -0.87 -14.58 13.61
CA ALA A 495 -1.49 -14.92 12.33
C ALA A 495 -1.78 -13.68 11.48
N THR A 496 -2.31 -12.62 12.12
CA THR A 496 -2.63 -11.36 11.44
C THR A 496 -1.38 -10.61 11.00
N LEU A 497 -0.39 -10.49 11.88
CA LEU A 497 0.86 -9.82 11.58
C LEU A 497 1.61 -10.54 10.45
N HIS A 498 1.67 -11.87 10.49
CA HIS A 498 2.37 -12.65 9.46
C HIS A 498 1.68 -12.53 8.09
N ASN A 499 0.35 -12.50 8.04
CA ASN A 499 -0.39 -12.33 6.77
C ASN A 499 -0.35 -10.89 6.23
N SER A 500 0.20 -9.91 6.95
CA SER A 500 0.09 -8.49 6.59
C SER A 500 1.39 -7.68 6.66
N TYR A 501 2.47 -8.20 7.25
CA TYR A 501 3.66 -7.38 7.49
C TYR A 501 4.30 -6.80 6.22
N GLY A 502 4.17 -7.45 5.09
CA GLY A 502 4.67 -6.95 3.81
C GLY A 502 4.01 -5.64 3.35
N TYR A 503 2.86 -5.25 3.93
CA TYR A 503 2.22 -3.97 3.62
C TYR A 503 2.75 -2.79 4.45
N TYR A 504 3.58 -3.06 5.47
CA TYR A 504 4.21 -2.02 6.28
C TYR A 504 5.70 -2.25 6.53
N TYR A 505 6.30 -3.28 5.90
CA TYR A 505 7.74 -3.52 5.87
C TYR A 505 8.32 -3.27 4.48
N PRO A 506 9.08 -2.17 4.25
CA PRO A 506 9.54 -1.76 2.92
C PRO A 506 10.57 -2.68 2.26
N PHE A 507 11.06 -3.69 2.97
CA PHE A 507 12.07 -4.63 2.49
C PHE A 507 11.50 -6.03 2.22
N TYR A 508 10.18 -6.21 2.35
CA TYR A 508 9.52 -7.47 2.08
C TYR A 508 9.50 -7.76 0.57
N ASN A 509 9.87 -8.98 0.22
CA ASN A 509 9.70 -9.50 -1.14
C ASN A 509 8.60 -10.58 -1.14
N CYS A 510 7.50 -10.32 -1.83
CA CYS A 510 6.38 -11.25 -1.90
C CYS A 510 6.77 -12.50 -2.69
N THR A 511 6.84 -13.65 -2.02
CA THR A 511 7.15 -14.95 -2.64
C THR A 511 5.91 -15.70 -3.07
N ALA A 512 4.75 -15.43 -2.44
CA ALA A 512 3.51 -16.14 -2.72
C ALA A 512 2.95 -15.88 -4.12
N GLN A 513 3.15 -14.66 -4.65
CA GLN A 513 2.75 -14.28 -6.01
C GLN A 513 3.67 -13.19 -6.55
N SER A 514 3.99 -13.24 -7.85
CA SER A 514 4.76 -12.19 -8.50
C SER A 514 4.05 -10.84 -8.46
N SER A 515 4.80 -9.79 -8.14
CA SER A 515 4.35 -8.39 -8.26
C SER A 515 4.13 -7.97 -9.71
N TYR A 516 4.86 -8.57 -10.65
CA TYR A 516 4.73 -8.36 -12.08
C TYR A 516 3.78 -9.38 -12.71
N ARG A 517 2.99 -8.93 -13.68
CA ARG A 517 1.97 -9.75 -14.34
C ARG A 517 2.43 -10.14 -15.75
N PHE A 518 3.45 -10.99 -15.81
CA PHE A 518 3.91 -11.59 -17.05
C PHE A 518 3.38 -13.03 -17.15
N TYR A 519 2.19 -13.19 -17.70
CA TYR A 519 1.58 -14.49 -17.88
C TYR A 519 1.59 -14.92 -19.33
N THR A 520 1.91 -16.18 -19.54
CA THR A 520 1.55 -16.91 -20.77
C THR A 520 0.34 -17.77 -20.43
N VAL A 521 -0.62 -17.82 -21.29
CA VAL A 521 -1.73 -18.77 -21.15
C VAL A 521 -1.28 -20.08 -21.77
N ASN A 522 -1.13 -21.10 -20.92
CA ASN A 522 -0.77 -22.45 -21.35
C ASN A 522 -2.00 -23.31 -21.70
N GLU A 523 -3.18 -22.84 -21.33
CA GLU A 523 -4.47 -23.49 -21.61
C GLU A 523 -5.27 -22.63 -22.57
N PRO A 524 -6.05 -23.20 -23.50
CA PRO A 524 -6.88 -22.44 -24.39
C PRO A 524 -7.87 -21.59 -23.60
N LEU A 525 -7.97 -20.31 -23.90
CA LEU A 525 -8.90 -19.36 -23.28
C LEU A 525 -10.35 -19.80 -23.48
N ILE A 526 -10.62 -20.40 -24.63
CA ILE A 526 -11.84 -21.05 -25.06
C ILE A 526 -11.37 -22.37 -25.68
N GLU A 527 -12.09 -23.45 -25.49
CA GLU A 527 -11.67 -24.80 -25.92
C GLU A 527 -11.22 -24.90 -27.39
N GLU A 528 -11.62 -23.96 -28.24
CA GLU A 528 -11.32 -23.90 -29.69
C GLU A 528 -10.47 -22.68 -30.09
N SER A 529 -9.91 -21.91 -29.13
CA SER A 529 -9.18 -20.69 -29.48
C SER A 529 -7.72 -20.96 -29.91
N ASP A 530 -7.30 -20.29 -31.00
CA ASP A 530 -5.92 -20.32 -31.51
C ASP A 530 -5.06 -19.18 -30.93
N TYR A 531 -5.24 -18.91 -29.64
CA TYR A 531 -4.47 -17.88 -28.93
C TYR A 531 -3.02 -18.32 -28.72
N HIS A 532 -2.08 -17.57 -29.26
CA HIS A 532 -0.65 -17.84 -29.08
C HIS A 532 0.18 -16.55 -29.05
N GLN A 533 1.29 -16.56 -28.34
CA GLN A 533 2.24 -15.46 -28.27
C GLN A 533 3.26 -15.57 -29.43
N ILE A 534 3.54 -14.46 -30.12
CA ILE A 534 4.44 -14.43 -31.28
C ILE A 534 5.90 -14.57 -30.88
N PHE A 535 6.33 -13.86 -29.83
CA PHE A 535 7.72 -13.86 -29.41
C PHE A 535 8.08 -15.13 -28.60
N SER A 536 9.33 -15.56 -28.71
CA SER A 536 9.84 -16.72 -27.98
C SER A 536 9.80 -16.53 -26.47
N ALA A 537 9.74 -17.63 -25.72
CA ALA A 537 9.84 -17.61 -24.26
C ALA A 537 11.14 -16.94 -23.77
N GLU A 538 12.24 -17.10 -24.52
CA GLU A 538 13.53 -16.49 -24.18
C GLU A 538 13.45 -14.96 -24.26
N THR A 539 12.90 -14.40 -25.33
CA THR A 539 12.71 -12.94 -25.48
C THR A 539 11.82 -12.38 -24.36
N ARG A 540 10.71 -13.06 -24.04
CA ARG A 540 9.86 -12.67 -22.92
C ARG A 540 10.58 -12.73 -21.57
N ASN A 541 11.43 -13.74 -21.36
CA ASN A 541 12.20 -13.89 -20.14
C ASN A 541 13.27 -12.82 -19.97
N GLN A 542 13.84 -12.26 -21.06
CA GLN A 542 14.77 -11.13 -20.98
C GLN A 542 14.07 -9.90 -20.38
N LEU A 543 12.85 -9.59 -20.80
CA LEU A 543 12.08 -8.47 -20.22
C LEU A 543 11.66 -8.73 -18.77
N LYS A 544 11.34 -9.99 -18.42
CA LYS A 544 11.10 -10.39 -17.02
C LYS A 544 12.34 -10.17 -16.16
N ARG A 545 13.52 -10.59 -16.64
CA ARG A 545 14.80 -10.36 -15.92
C ARG A 545 15.08 -8.88 -15.71
N TYR A 546 14.79 -8.04 -16.70
CA TYR A 546 14.90 -6.58 -16.53
C TYR A 546 14.00 -6.06 -15.40
N ALA A 547 12.75 -6.50 -15.35
CA ALA A 547 11.83 -6.13 -14.27
C ALA A 547 12.31 -6.66 -12.90
N ASP A 548 12.83 -7.88 -12.86
CA ASP A 548 13.37 -8.49 -11.63
C ASP A 548 14.63 -7.78 -11.11
N LEU A 549 15.47 -7.22 -11.99
CA LEU A 549 16.61 -6.39 -11.60
C LEU A 549 16.18 -5.19 -10.74
N TRP A 550 15.03 -4.59 -11.01
CA TRP A 550 14.53 -3.51 -10.18
C TRP A 550 14.31 -3.93 -8.72
N SER A 551 13.85 -5.17 -8.49
CA SER A 551 13.65 -5.70 -7.15
C SER A 551 14.95 -6.01 -6.40
N GLN A 552 16.08 -6.09 -7.11
CA GLN A 552 17.40 -6.40 -6.54
C GLN A 552 18.22 -5.14 -6.21
N ILE A 553 17.92 -4.00 -6.85
CA ILE A 553 18.68 -2.76 -6.67
C ILE A 553 18.06 -1.97 -5.52
N PRO A 554 18.82 -1.69 -4.43
CA PRO A 554 18.34 -0.85 -3.34
C PRO A 554 17.83 0.51 -3.83
N GLY A 555 16.70 0.95 -3.33
CA GLY A 555 16.00 2.15 -3.80
C GLY A 555 15.00 1.86 -4.91
N LEU A 556 15.37 1.17 -5.98
CA LEU A 556 14.42 0.73 -7.02
C LEU A 556 13.49 -0.37 -6.50
N ALA A 557 14.01 -1.30 -5.70
CA ALA A 557 13.23 -2.33 -5.03
C ALA A 557 12.09 -1.72 -4.19
N GLN A 558 12.37 -0.65 -3.46
CA GLN A 558 11.38 0.03 -2.63
C GLN A 558 10.29 0.71 -3.46
N ILE A 559 10.58 1.15 -4.69
CA ILE A 559 9.55 1.68 -5.61
C ILE A 559 8.53 0.60 -5.98
N CYS A 560 8.95 -0.66 -6.03
CA CYS A 560 8.07 -1.80 -6.36
C CYS A 560 7.56 -2.54 -5.12
N ASN A 561 7.68 -1.97 -3.92
CA ASN A 561 7.29 -2.57 -2.65
C ASN A 561 6.04 -1.90 -2.05
N ALA A 562 5.07 -2.72 -1.61
CA ALA A 562 3.81 -2.23 -1.05
C ALA A 562 4.00 -1.43 0.26
N GLY A 563 4.91 -1.88 1.13
CA GLY A 563 5.18 -1.26 2.43
C GLY A 563 5.73 0.16 2.31
N THR A 564 6.48 0.45 1.25
CA THR A 564 7.02 1.79 0.98
C THR A 564 5.90 2.84 0.86
N TYR A 565 4.83 2.51 0.17
CA TYR A 565 3.70 3.45 -0.02
C TYR A 565 2.93 3.68 1.27
N THR A 566 2.84 2.69 2.14
CA THR A 566 2.31 2.85 3.49
C THR A 566 3.14 3.86 4.29
N TRP A 567 4.46 3.74 4.25
CA TRP A 567 5.35 4.69 4.93
C TRP A 567 5.21 6.10 4.39
N ILE A 568 5.12 6.27 3.06
CA ILE A 568 4.91 7.59 2.46
C ILE A 568 3.61 8.22 2.93
N VAL A 569 2.50 7.46 2.96
CA VAL A 569 1.21 7.97 3.47
C VAL A 569 1.32 8.41 4.92
N ILE A 570 1.95 7.59 5.78
CA ILE A 570 2.14 7.92 7.21
C ILE A 570 3.01 9.16 7.37
N LEU A 571 4.11 9.28 6.61
CA LEU A 571 4.96 10.47 6.62
C LEU A 571 4.20 11.73 6.19
N LEU A 572 3.38 11.65 5.16
CA LEU A 572 2.60 12.80 4.69
C LEU A 572 1.50 13.19 5.69
N LEU A 573 0.81 12.21 6.29
CA LEU A 573 -0.14 12.45 7.39
C LEU A 573 0.57 13.14 8.56
N GLY A 574 1.71 12.61 8.97
CA GLY A 574 2.52 13.19 10.03
C GLY A 574 3.03 14.60 9.69
N TYR A 575 3.44 14.85 8.45
CA TYR A 575 3.88 16.18 8.04
C TYR A 575 2.73 17.20 8.08
N LEU A 576 1.52 16.83 7.66
CA LEU A 576 0.34 17.68 7.78
C LEU A 576 0.00 18.01 9.24
N ILE A 577 0.11 17.02 10.15
CA ILE A 577 -0.05 17.21 11.60
C ILE A 577 1.05 18.13 12.15
N TYR A 578 2.30 17.89 11.78
CA TYR A 578 3.47 18.68 12.17
C TYR A 578 3.30 20.16 11.79
N ARG A 579 2.71 20.41 10.60
CA ARG A 579 2.40 21.75 10.07
C ARG A 579 1.04 22.29 10.55
N LYS A 580 0.30 21.57 11.40
CA LYS A 580 -1.04 21.91 11.92
C LYS A 580 -2.09 22.08 10.80
N ARG A 581 -2.01 21.28 9.74
CA ARG A 581 -2.89 21.31 8.56
C ARG A 581 -3.95 20.20 8.60
N TRP A 582 -4.78 20.19 9.63
CA TRP A 582 -5.72 19.11 9.95
C TRP A 582 -6.71 18.76 8.84
N LYS A 583 -7.22 19.73 8.10
CA LYS A 583 -8.14 19.46 6.99
C LYS A 583 -7.49 18.68 5.86
N GLY A 584 -6.17 18.85 5.62
CA GLY A 584 -5.45 18.11 4.61
C GLY A 584 -5.44 16.59 4.83
N ILE A 585 -5.57 16.15 6.10
CA ILE A 585 -5.64 14.75 6.48
C ILE A 585 -6.84 14.06 5.84
N LEU A 586 -7.99 14.75 5.75
CA LEU A 586 -9.22 14.19 5.19
C LEU A 586 -9.06 13.79 3.71
N VAL A 587 -8.19 14.46 2.97
CA VAL A 587 -7.90 14.10 1.56
C VAL A 587 -7.09 12.80 1.47
N LEU A 588 -6.26 12.53 2.46
CA LEU A 588 -5.46 11.31 2.53
C LEU A 588 -6.27 10.09 3.06
N ALA A 589 -7.54 10.25 3.39
CA ALA A 589 -8.36 9.16 3.89
C ALA A 589 -8.52 8.01 2.86
N ALA A 590 -8.72 8.32 1.57
CA ALA A 590 -8.85 7.28 0.54
C ALA A 590 -7.55 6.46 0.35
N PRO A 591 -6.35 7.07 0.24
CA PRO A 591 -5.08 6.32 0.30
C PRO A 591 -4.91 5.52 1.60
N ALA A 592 -5.25 6.08 2.76
CA ALA A 592 -5.14 5.37 4.04
C ALA A 592 -6.11 4.17 4.13
N LEU A 593 -7.32 4.29 3.59
CA LEU A 593 -8.26 3.17 3.48
C LEU A 593 -7.73 2.07 2.55
N ASN A 594 -7.02 2.42 1.47
CA ASN A 594 -6.38 1.40 0.64
C ASN A 594 -5.32 0.61 1.42
N VAL A 595 -4.52 1.28 2.28
CA VAL A 595 -3.58 0.59 3.18
C VAL A 595 -4.32 -0.38 4.10
N ALA A 596 -5.43 0.04 4.71
CA ALA A 596 -6.23 -0.83 5.57
C ALA A 596 -6.81 -2.05 4.81
N ILE A 597 -7.29 -1.84 3.57
CA ILE A 597 -7.76 -2.93 2.69
C ILE A 597 -6.61 -3.88 2.33
N CYS A 598 -5.40 -3.37 2.10
CA CYS A 598 -4.22 -4.19 1.84
C CYS A 598 -3.88 -5.07 3.06
N ILE A 599 -3.87 -4.52 4.27
CA ILE A 599 -3.63 -5.27 5.52
C ILE A 599 -4.67 -6.38 5.71
N ALA A 600 -5.92 -6.14 5.33
CA ALA A 600 -7.00 -7.14 5.38
C ALA A 600 -7.03 -8.10 4.18
N SER A 601 -6.07 -8.04 3.27
CA SER A 601 -6.06 -8.84 2.04
C SER A 601 -5.61 -10.29 2.30
N PRO A 602 -5.93 -11.22 1.37
CA PRO A 602 -5.62 -12.64 1.55
C PRO A 602 -4.15 -13.02 1.30
N VAL A 603 -3.33 -12.12 0.77
CA VAL A 603 -1.93 -12.38 0.40
C VAL A 603 -1.05 -11.32 1.01
N ASN A 604 -0.02 -11.74 1.74
CA ASN A 604 0.92 -10.82 2.38
C ASN A 604 1.71 -9.99 1.35
N GLY A 605 1.77 -8.68 1.56
CA GLY A 605 2.66 -7.75 0.84
C GLY A 605 2.55 -7.74 -0.68
N LEU A 606 1.48 -8.29 -1.26
CA LEU A 606 1.32 -8.34 -2.72
C LEU A 606 1.07 -6.95 -3.30
N LEU A 607 1.99 -6.46 -4.11
CA LEU A 607 1.90 -5.13 -4.74
C LEU A 607 0.61 -4.92 -5.55
N ARG A 608 0.03 -5.99 -6.11
CA ARG A 608 -1.25 -5.95 -6.81
C ARG A 608 -2.36 -5.23 -6.01
N TYR A 609 -2.45 -5.47 -4.71
CA TYR A 609 -3.45 -4.83 -3.86
C TYR A 609 -3.10 -3.39 -3.50
N ALA A 610 -1.81 -3.08 -3.42
CA ALA A 610 -1.30 -1.73 -3.20
C ALA A 610 -1.10 -0.93 -4.50
N PHE A 611 -1.32 -1.52 -5.67
CA PHE A 611 -1.13 -0.85 -6.96
C PHE A 611 -1.96 0.43 -7.13
N PRO A 612 -3.23 0.51 -6.66
CA PRO A 612 -3.96 1.76 -6.66
C PRO A 612 -3.27 2.86 -5.84
N LEU A 613 -2.71 2.48 -4.68
CA LEU A 613 -1.95 3.40 -3.82
C LEU A 613 -0.67 3.87 -4.51
N MET A 614 0.08 2.96 -5.13
CA MET A 614 1.25 3.28 -5.95
C MET A 614 0.89 4.25 -7.08
N ALA A 615 -0.15 3.97 -7.84
CA ALA A 615 -0.55 4.77 -8.99
C ALA A 615 -0.98 6.20 -8.62
N CYS A 616 -1.64 6.41 -7.48
CA CYS A 616 -2.05 7.74 -7.04
C CYS A 616 -0.94 8.53 -6.31
N MET A 617 0.21 7.90 -6.04
CA MET A 617 1.26 8.47 -5.18
C MET A 617 1.80 9.82 -5.65
N PRO A 618 2.04 10.09 -6.94
CA PRO A 618 2.43 11.43 -7.39
C PRO A 618 1.47 12.54 -6.95
N ALA A 619 0.16 12.30 -7.03
CA ALA A 619 -0.86 13.25 -6.58
C ALA A 619 -0.87 13.39 -5.05
N VAL A 620 -0.71 12.29 -4.33
CA VAL A 620 -0.69 12.25 -2.86
C VAL A 620 0.53 12.98 -2.30
N ILE A 621 1.71 12.77 -2.89
CA ILE A 621 2.95 13.48 -2.50
C ILE A 621 2.82 14.98 -2.77
N PHE A 622 2.40 15.35 -3.99
CA PHE A 622 2.17 16.75 -4.31
C PHE A 622 1.22 17.41 -3.33
N TRP A 623 0.08 16.76 -3.08
CA TRP A 623 -0.92 17.26 -2.13
C TRP A 623 -0.34 17.47 -0.74
N GLY A 624 0.28 16.44 -0.16
CA GLY A 624 0.81 16.49 1.21
C GLY A 624 1.86 17.58 1.39
N LEU A 625 2.76 17.75 0.42
CA LEU A 625 3.79 18.78 0.47
C LEU A 625 3.23 20.18 0.22
N ALA A 626 2.51 20.39 -0.88
CA ALA A 626 2.01 21.70 -1.26
C ALA A 626 0.98 22.28 -0.28
N TYR A 627 0.09 21.42 0.26
CA TYR A 627 -0.90 21.86 1.25
C TYR A 627 -0.27 22.20 2.60
N ALA A 628 0.79 21.49 2.99
CA ALA A 628 1.53 21.78 4.21
C ALA A 628 2.22 23.17 4.19
N GLU A 629 2.58 23.68 3.01
CA GLU A 629 3.32 24.93 2.82
C GLU A 629 2.48 26.20 2.87
N LYS A 630 1.17 26.14 3.10
CA LYS A 630 0.24 27.28 2.93
C LYS A 630 0.21 27.90 1.52
N ALA A 631 0.95 27.37 0.58
CA ALA A 631 1.02 27.88 -0.79
C ALA A 631 -0.31 27.68 -1.55
N ILE A 632 -1.13 26.75 -1.04
CA ILE A 632 -2.51 26.50 -1.50
C ILE A 632 -3.45 26.96 -0.38
N ASP A 633 -3.33 28.24 0.00
CA ASP A 633 -4.21 28.74 1.07
C ASP A 633 -5.64 28.96 0.56
N GLU A 634 -6.59 28.50 1.37
CA GLU A 634 -7.98 28.90 1.35
C GLU A 634 -8.08 30.43 1.64
N LYS A 635 -7.71 31.30 0.72
CA LYS A 635 -8.40 32.58 0.72
C LYS A 635 -9.86 32.24 0.44
N ARG A 636 -10.66 32.15 1.51
CA ARG A 636 -12.09 32.30 1.44
C ARG A 636 -12.37 33.61 0.69
N THR A 637 -12.41 33.54 -0.61
CA THR A 637 -13.24 34.46 -1.33
C THR A 637 -14.65 34.04 -0.95
N ASP A 638 -15.18 34.71 0.07
CA ASP A 638 -16.62 34.78 0.32
C ASP A 638 -17.23 35.22 -1.00
N GLU A 639 -17.62 34.25 -1.81
CA GLU A 639 -18.55 34.47 -2.89
C GLU A 639 -19.90 34.65 -2.21
N LYS A 640 -20.26 35.94 -1.99
CA LYS A 640 -21.62 36.40 -1.74
C LYS A 640 -22.59 35.88 -2.82
#